data_fe91cbce04c06a3957026d4e5a43c216
#
_entry.id   fe91cbce04c06a3957026d4e5a43c216
#
_cell.length_a   1.000
_cell.length_b   1.000
_cell.length_c   1.000
_cell.angle_alpha   90.00
_cell.angle_beta   90.00
_cell.angle_gamma   90.00
#
_symmetry.space_group_name_H-M   'P 1'
#
loop_
_entity.id
_entity.type
_entity.pdbx_description
1 polymer ?
#
loop_
_entity_poly.entity_id
_entity_poly.type
_entity_poly.pdbx_seq_one_letter_code
_entity_poly.pdbx_strand_id
1 'polypeptide(L)'
;ASYAGFLLWRLRVDEPSLTIAVSFAVSLWVVYTAAVFLSRSGAFSDRQRAAFLTANNAAMFGLLTADVLKYHEPKFWILPMVVGVALLGCAVAAARWLEDQSLSRKSYLTQGLVLVTLGLMTMDMVDSIQAPILAAESVVLLFMAIRRDNFIIQIGALIVSAIAVIYALIDIGTGSADYWLGGLSVMVFLLFNARLCHARIESALEPVLRPRVSYLTGLGLVAGLAAFLVRADEIASLQDWVAAILMAATALFTGSVYRLKIREFLLLGQVPGAIGLLYALGLAESAGGFSWPLCCALALALGQAHWWRWQRDQFTDCCPNGPLAKRLPMIIEAALSGGFVLSLLVWLHEGVELDHTWLWAGAIISVGMTVYAVFTRARFVGLFSQVYLLMSCWIMFELCVRSDNEHAVFALIPIVTMYLMNIAVPIAIARIGQVPEMIHSWVGWIQLAYRIIAAALGLLWIGNYVPDEWRVLVFVSVGVVFFVVQFLRPAREWQWLALAYAVIGYLVLAGQFIDDNAFWQSLVAIVALFGVQQLGRRLAVDEKVPDRIHQWLILVGGALLFIWLSIKVSNIVSEMEMGGHGARTITWSLLAVVYFGLGLGLKERWYRLMGLGTLAIALVSLAPIIWGMSTPMKIASFFVMGGVFLGLGFVYTRFKEQIKNLL
;
A
#
# COMPACT_ATOMS: atom_id res chain seq x y z
N ALA A 1 -63.53 -2.92 31.52
CA ALA A 1 -64.60 -3.90 31.87
C ALA A 1 -65.10 -4.62 30.58
N SER A 2 -65.52 -3.93 29.55
CA SER A 2 -66.16 -4.53 28.34
C SER A 2 -65.25 -5.51 27.57
N TYR A 3 -63.99 -5.20 27.36
CA TYR A 3 -63.05 -6.15 26.74
C TYR A 3 -62.73 -7.33 27.66
N ALA A 4 -62.69 -7.13 28.99
CA ALA A 4 -62.54 -8.21 29.95
C ALA A 4 -63.78 -9.13 29.97
N GLY A 5 -64.96 -8.54 29.85
CA GLY A 5 -66.22 -9.30 29.74
C GLY A 5 -66.24 -10.12 28.42
N PHE A 6 -65.80 -9.57 27.34
CA PHE A 6 -65.66 -10.27 26.07
C PHE A 6 -64.63 -11.42 26.14
N LEU A 7 -63.49 -11.21 26.79
CA LEU A 7 -62.49 -12.26 27.02
C LEU A 7 -63.08 -13.41 27.89
N LEU A 8 -63.79 -13.07 28.96
CA LEU A 8 -64.43 -14.07 29.80
C LEU A 8 -65.54 -14.87 29.07
N TRP A 9 -66.33 -14.21 28.21
CA TRP A 9 -67.28 -14.87 27.31
C TRP A 9 -66.59 -15.85 26.40
N ARG A 10 -65.53 -15.39 25.75
CA ARG A 10 -64.76 -16.20 24.83
C ARG A 10 -64.10 -17.43 25.44
N LEU A 11 -63.64 -17.33 26.69
CA LEU A 11 -63.06 -18.46 27.42
C LEU A 11 -64.11 -19.53 27.79
N ARG A 12 -65.42 -19.18 27.76
CA ARG A 12 -66.54 -20.10 28.07
C ARG A 12 -67.19 -20.74 26.84
N VAL A 13 -66.90 -20.22 25.62
CA VAL A 13 -67.49 -20.71 24.39
C VAL A 13 -66.44 -21.53 23.64
N ASP A 14 -66.71 -22.81 23.44
CA ASP A 14 -65.73 -23.75 22.90
C ASP A 14 -65.31 -23.44 21.46
N GLU A 15 -66.14 -22.81 20.64
CA GLU A 15 -65.77 -22.36 19.27
C GLU A 15 -66.60 -21.13 18.88
N PRO A 16 -66.23 -19.91 19.28
CA PRO A 16 -66.94 -18.73 18.83
C PRO A 16 -66.69 -18.52 17.34
N SER A 17 -67.77 -18.25 16.58
CA SER A 17 -67.59 -17.93 15.16
C SER A 17 -66.74 -16.66 15.01
N LEU A 18 -65.74 -16.71 14.16
CA LEU A 18 -64.83 -15.55 13.93
C LEU A 18 -65.60 -14.27 13.60
N THR A 19 -66.70 -14.39 12.83
CA THR A 19 -67.58 -13.28 12.47
C THR A 19 -68.19 -12.59 13.68
N ILE A 20 -68.65 -13.33 14.68
CA ILE A 20 -69.20 -12.76 15.92
C ILE A 20 -68.11 -12.08 16.73
N ALA A 21 -66.94 -12.72 16.85
CA ALA A 21 -65.81 -12.17 17.59
C ALA A 21 -65.30 -10.84 16.99
N VAL A 22 -65.12 -10.82 15.66
CA VAL A 22 -64.71 -9.63 14.91
C VAL A 22 -65.75 -8.52 15.02
N SER A 23 -67.04 -8.84 14.79
CA SER A 23 -68.11 -7.85 14.86
C SER A 23 -68.23 -7.21 16.24
N PHE A 24 -68.10 -7.99 17.30
CA PHE A 24 -68.14 -7.50 18.67
C PHE A 24 -66.93 -6.64 19.04
N ALA A 25 -65.72 -7.13 18.77
CA ALA A 25 -64.49 -6.39 19.04
C ALA A 25 -64.42 -5.07 18.27
N VAL A 26 -64.80 -5.08 16.98
CA VAL A 26 -64.85 -3.87 16.13
C VAL A 26 -65.94 -2.91 16.63
N SER A 27 -67.12 -3.42 16.99
CA SER A 27 -68.19 -2.56 17.53
C SER A 27 -67.77 -1.86 18.82
N LEU A 28 -67.14 -2.54 19.75
CA LEU A 28 -66.58 -1.93 20.97
C LEU A 28 -65.51 -0.88 20.61
N TRP A 29 -64.62 -1.21 19.69
CA TRP A 29 -63.59 -0.28 19.26
C TRP A 29 -64.18 0.99 18.64
N VAL A 30 -65.17 0.87 17.77
CA VAL A 30 -65.86 2.00 17.14
C VAL A 30 -66.55 2.86 18.20
N VAL A 31 -67.33 2.25 19.13
CA VAL A 31 -68.04 2.98 20.19
C VAL A 31 -67.09 3.78 21.07
N TYR A 32 -65.98 3.15 21.55
CA TYR A 32 -65.02 3.85 22.37
C TYR A 32 -64.21 4.91 21.63
N THR A 33 -63.86 4.66 20.37
CA THR A 33 -63.22 5.64 19.52
C THR A 33 -64.13 6.82 19.26
N ALA A 34 -65.40 6.59 18.87
CA ALA A 34 -66.38 7.63 18.61
C ALA A 34 -66.69 8.47 19.90
N ALA A 35 -66.78 7.79 21.06
CA ALA A 35 -67.01 8.49 22.34
C ALA A 35 -65.89 9.50 22.65
N VAL A 36 -64.63 9.17 22.32
CA VAL A 36 -63.51 10.09 22.52
C VAL A 36 -63.53 11.24 21.52
N PHE A 37 -63.89 11.00 20.23
CA PHE A 37 -64.01 12.04 19.22
C PHE A 37 -65.20 12.97 19.42
N LEU A 38 -66.30 12.44 19.98
CA LEU A 38 -67.50 13.20 20.26
C LEU A 38 -67.47 13.92 21.60
N SER A 39 -66.59 13.49 22.54
CA SER A 39 -66.47 14.18 23.82
C SER A 39 -65.99 15.61 23.65
N ARG A 40 -66.80 16.58 24.13
CA ARG A 40 -66.45 18.02 24.02
C ARG A 40 -65.16 18.31 24.76
N SER A 41 -64.39 19.26 24.22
CA SER A 41 -63.15 19.76 24.76
C SER A 41 -63.25 20.08 26.25
N GLY A 42 -62.54 19.37 27.12
CA GLY A 42 -62.44 19.62 28.55
C GLY A 42 -62.57 18.38 29.45
N ALA A 43 -63.19 17.30 28.96
CA ALA A 43 -63.38 16.08 29.77
C ALA A 43 -62.10 15.24 29.94
N PHE A 44 -61.17 15.27 29.00
CA PHE A 44 -59.92 14.52 29.03
C PHE A 44 -58.74 15.42 28.61
N SER A 45 -57.66 15.34 29.33
CA SER A 45 -56.40 15.89 28.83
C SER A 45 -55.93 15.11 27.57
N ASP A 46 -55.18 15.76 26.66
CA ASP A 46 -54.69 15.11 25.44
C ASP A 46 -53.89 13.82 25.75
N ARG A 47 -53.14 13.81 26.82
CA ARG A 47 -52.41 12.62 27.29
C ARG A 47 -53.33 11.47 27.72
N GLN A 48 -54.40 11.77 28.45
CA GLN A 48 -55.38 10.76 28.88
C GLN A 48 -56.17 10.20 27.69
N ARG A 49 -56.51 11.08 26.74
CA ARG A 49 -57.16 10.71 25.48
C ARG A 49 -56.30 9.78 24.64
N ALA A 50 -55.04 10.15 24.44
CA ALA A 50 -54.08 9.33 23.70
C ALA A 50 -53.86 7.96 24.37
N ALA A 51 -53.69 7.92 25.70
CA ALA A 51 -53.51 6.68 26.44
C ALA A 51 -54.75 5.75 26.36
N PHE A 52 -55.95 6.32 26.46
CA PHE A 52 -57.20 5.55 26.35
C PHE A 52 -57.35 4.96 24.93
N LEU A 53 -57.14 5.76 23.90
CA LEU A 53 -57.21 5.32 22.49
C LEU A 53 -56.17 4.26 22.18
N THR A 54 -54.97 4.40 22.71
CA THR A 54 -53.91 3.40 22.55
C THR A 54 -54.31 2.07 23.21
N ALA A 55 -54.84 2.12 24.42
CA ALA A 55 -55.31 0.92 25.13
C ALA A 55 -56.52 0.27 24.42
N ASN A 56 -57.44 1.08 23.88
CA ASN A 56 -58.59 0.59 23.10
C ASN A 56 -58.11 -0.13 21.81
N ASN A 57 -57.18 0.45 21.09
CA ASN A 57 -56.62 -0.16 19.86
C ASN A 57 -55.85 -1.44 20.17
N ALA A 58 -55.02 -1.45 21.24
CA ALA A 58 -54.26 -2.62 21.66
C ALA A 58 -55.15 -3.77 22.10
N ALA A 59 -56.23 -3.47 22.86
CA ALA A 59 -57.20 -4.48 23.31
C ALA A 59 -57.94 -5.11 22.11
N MET A 60 -58.45 -4.30 21.21
CA MET A 60 -59.13 -4.79 19.99
C MET A 60 -58.19 -5.65 19.14
N PHE A 61 -56.98 -5.13 18.80
CA PHE A 61 -56.02 -5.82 17.96
C PHE A 61 -55.53 -7.13 18.63
N GLY A 62 -55.21 -7.10 19.95
CA GLY A 62 -54.74 -8.30 20.66
C GLY A 62 -55.79 -9.41 20.74
N LEU A 63 -57.07 -9.06 20.94
CA LEU A 63 -58.14 -10.04 20.94
C LEU A 63 -58.35 -10.67 19.56
N LEU A 64 -58.36 -9.87 18.50
CA LEU A 64 -58.51 -10.37 17.15
C LEU A 64 -57.28 -11.16 16.67
N THR A 65 -56.08 -10.76 17.07
CA THR A 65 -54.85 -11.50 16.78
C THR A 65 -54.92 -12.93 17.33
N ALA A 66 -55.34 -13.09 18.58
CA ALA A 66 -55.46 -14.41 19.19
C ALA A 66 -56.44 -15.32 18.43
N ASP A 67 -57.52 -14.76 17.89
CA ASP A 67 -58.51 -15.50 17.10
C ASP A 67 -58.00 -15.84 15.71
N VAL A 68 -57.46 -14.87 15.01
CA VAL A 68 -56.98 -15.06 13.61
C VAL A 68 -55.78 -16.00 13.58
N LEU A 69 -54.85 -15.93 14.48
CA LEU A 69 -53.72 -16.86 14.55
C LEU A 69 -54.19 -18.30 14.85
N LYS A 70 -55.21 -18.48 15.70
CA LYS A 70 -55.71 -19.82 16.03
C LYS A 70 -56.46 -20.50 14.88
N TYR A 71 -57.23 -19.75 14.10
CA TYR A 71 -58.16 -20.33 13.11
C TYR A 71 -57.80 -20.04 11.65
N HIS A 72 -56.99 -18.99 11.41
CA HIS A 72 -56.69 -18.51 10.06
C HIS A 72 -55.22 -18.01 9.92
N GLU A 73 -54.31 -18.76 10.46
CA GLU A 73 -52.88 -18.41 10.48
C GLU A 73 -52.34 -17.93 9.13
N PRO A 74 -52.61 -18.61 7.97
CA PRO A 74 -52.09 -18.17 6.68
C PRO A 74 -52.61 -16.81 6.20
N LYS A 75 -53.74 -16.32 6.79
CA LYS A 75 -54.36 -15.04 6.42
C LYS A 75 -54.16 -14.00 7.50
N PHE A 76 -53.26 -14.24 8.45
CA PHE A 76 -53.01 -13.30 9.55
C PHE A 76 -52.64 -11.90 9.09
N TRP A 77 -51.89 -11.78 7.98
CA TRP A 77 -51.44 -10.50 7.41
C TRP A 77 -52.56 -9.51 7.11
N ILE A 78 -53.79 -9.99 6.80
CA ILE A 78 -54.94 -9.14 6.49
C ILE A 78 -55.35 -8.32 7.73
N LEU A 79 -55.31 -8.90 8.93
CA LEU A 79 -55.71 -8.23 10.15
C LEU A 79 -54.86 -6.98 10.45
N PRO A 80 -53.52 -7.06 10.60
CA PRO A 80 -52.71 -5.88 10.86
C PRO A 80 -52.78 -4.87 9.71
N MET A 81 -52.93 -5.30 8.46
CA MET A 81 -53.04 -4.42 7.30
C MET A 81 -54.34 -3.59 7.39
N VAL A 82 -55.48 -4.23 7.56
CA VAL A 82 -56.80 -3.55 7.63
C VAL A 82 -56.88 -2.64 8.86
N VAL A 83 -56.46 -3.13 10.02
CA VAL A 83 -56.47 -2.31 11.25
C VAL A 83 -55.49 -1.15 11.13
N GLY A 84 -54.30 -1.38 10.55
CA GLY A 84 -53.29 -0.34 10.34
C GLY A 84 -53.81 0.78 9.45
N VAL A 85 -54.44 0.43 8.31
CA VAL A 85 -55.05 1.42 7.40
C VAL A 85 -56.21 2.17 8.09
N ALA A 86 -57.04 1.47 8.87
CA ALA A 86 -58.12 2.10 9.65
C ALA A 86 -57.58 3.12 10.69
N LEU A 87 -56.49 2.77 11.40
CA LEU A 87 -55.84 3.67 12.34
C LEU A 87 -55.20 4.89 11.65
N LEU A 88 -54.61 4.71 10.47
CA LEU A 88 -54.13 5.85 9.64
C LEU A 88 -55.28 6.75 9.22
N GLY A 89 -56.45 6.20 8.88
CA GLY A 89 -57.70 6.96 8.68
C GLY A 89 -58.10 7.73 9.93
N CYS A 90 -58.05 7.09 11.12
CA CYS A 90 -58.31 7.78 12.38
C CYS A 90 -57.30 8.90 12.68
N ALA A 91 -56.01 8.73 12.27
CA ALA A 91 -55.01 9.81 12.38
C ALA A 91 -55.34 11.02 11.51
N VAL A 92 -55.90 10.79 10.32
CA VAL A 92 -56.37 11.88 9.43
C VAL A 92 -57.61 12.54 10.03
N ALA A 93 -58.56 11.75 10.58
CA ALA A 93 -59.72 12.26 11.27
C ALA A 93 -59.33 13.08 12.51
N ALA A 94 -58.38 12.57 13.32
CA ALA A 94 -57.87 13.29 14.49
C ALA A 94 -57.24 14.66 14.11
N ALA A 95 -56.56 14.74 12.96
CA ALA A 95 -56.01 16.00 12.45
C ALA A 95 -57.11 17.05 12.10
N ARG A 96 -58.30 16.59 11.73
CA ARG A 96 -59.43 17.48 11.36
C ARG A 96 -60.29 17.90 12.53
N TRP A 97 -60.48 16.99 13.52
CA TRP A 97 -61.41 17.19 14.62
C TRP A 97 -60.76 17.44 15.99
N LEU A 98 -59.48 17.08 16.11
CA LEU A 98 -58.64 17.41 17.24
C LEU A 98 -57.58 18.40 16.78
N GLU A 99 -56.72 18.85 17.68
CA GLU A 99 -55.60 19.72 17.29
C GLU A 99 -54.56 18.96 16.42
N ASP A 100 -54.01 19.63 15.44
CA ASP A 100 -53.08 19.03 14.46
C ASP A 100 -51.82 18.43 15.11
N GLN A 101 -51.42 18.92 16.30
CA GLN A 101 -50.29 18.43 17.06
C GLN A 101 -50.66 17.52 18.23
N SER A 102 -51.90 17.01 18.31
CA SER A 102 -52.36 16.20 19.42
C SER A 102 -51.59 14.91 19.58
N LEU A 103 -51.36 14.46 20.83
CA LEU A 103 -50.76 13.16 21.15
C LEU A 103 -51.61 12.00 20.61
N SER A 104 -52.93 12.16 20.57
CA SER A 104 -53.87 11.21 19.99
C SER A 104 -53.59 10.95 18.50
N ARG A 105 -53.36 11.97 17.72
CA ARG A 105 -52.98 11.84 16.30
C ARG A 105 -51.63 11.13 16.15
N LYS A 106 -50.63 11.52 16.95
CA LYS A 106 -49.29 10.88 16.92
C LYS A 106 -49.39 9.40 17.28
N SER A 107 -50.22 9.04 18.29
CA SER A 107 -50.45 7.66 18.66
C SER A 107 -51.10 6.84 17.54
N TYR A 108 -52.16 7.33 16.91
CA TYR A 108 -52.81 6.63 15.81
C TYR A 108 -51.84 6.44 14.61
N LEU A 109 -51.09 7.46 14.31
CA LEU A 109 -50.14 7.42 13.21
C LEU A 109 -49.03 6.38 13.44
N THR A 110 -48.48 6.34 14.67
CA THR A 110 -47.47 5.34 15.04
C THR A 110 -48.01 3.93 15.00
N GLN A 111 -49.18 3.68 15.63
CA GLN A 111 -49.80 2.35 15.65
C GLN A 111 -50.19 1.90 14.23
N GLY A 112 -50.79 2.80 13.45
CA GLY A 112 -51.16 2.50 12.07
C GLY A 112 -49.97 2.11 11.18
N LEU A 113 -48.86 2.84 11.28
CA LEU A 113 -47.64 2.50 10.55
C LEU A 113 -47.06 1.15 11.00
N VAL A 114 -46.95 0.92 12.32
CA VAL A 114 -46.42 -0.35 12.86
C VAL A 114 -47.28 -1.54 12.39
N LEU A 115 -48.59 -1.39 12.35
CA LEU A 115 -49.48 -2.47 11.92
C LEU A 115 -49.44 -2.69 10.40
N VAL A 116 -49.35 -1.65 9.61
CA VAL A 116 -49.15 -1.81 8.14
C VAL A 116 -47.84 -2.56 7.86
N THR A 117 -46.75 -2.12 8.47
CA THR A 117 -45.45 -2.81 8.32
C THR A 117 -45.54 -4.27 8.80
N LEU A 118 -46.19 -4.54 9.94
CA LEU A 118 -46.39 -5.90 10.43
C LEU A 118 -47.21 -6.75 9.44
N GLY A 119 -48.23 -6.17 8.82
CA GLY A 119 -49.01 -6.83 7.78
C GLY A 119 -48.18 -7.18 6.56
N LEU A 120 -47.32 -6.30 6.12
CA LEU A 120 -46.38 -6.57 5.01
C LEU A 120 -45.36 -7.65 5.38
N MET A 121 -44.84 -7.66 6.61
CA MET A 121 -43.89 -8.67 7.10
C MET A 121 -44.49 -10.06 7.22
N THR A 122 -45.79 -10.16 7.60
CA THR A 122 -46.49 -11.42 7.82
C THR A 122 -47.26 -11.90 6.57
N MET A 123 -47.19 -11.16 5.49
CA MET A 123 -47.84 -11.52 4.24
C MET A 123 -47.09 -12.72 3.63
N ASP A 124 -47.84 -13.79 3.35
CA ASP A 124 -47.31 -15.00 2.72
C ASP A 124 -47.06 -14.73 1.21
N MET A 125 -46.04 -13.96 0.96
CA MET A 125 -45.53 -13.67 -0.38
C MET A 125 -44.34 -14.57 -0.71
N VAL A 126 -43.96 -14.62 -1.97
CA VAL A 126 -42.66 -15.18 -2.38
C VAL A 126 -41.58 -14.44 -1.57
N ASP A 127 -40.75 -15.16 -0.83
CA ASP A 127 -39.78 -14.65 0.14
C ASP A 127 -38.94 -13.46 -0.39
N SER A 128 -38.58 -13.51 -1.69
CA SER A 128 -37.78 -12.49 -2.37
C SER A 128 -38.46 -11.13 -2.57
N ILE A 129 -39.78 -11.02 -2.42
CA ILE A 129 -40.54 -9.78 -2.68
C ILE A 129 -40.74 -8.95 -1.41
N GLN A 130 -40.62 -9.51 -0.23
CA GLN A 130 -40.81 -8.81 1.04
C GLN A 130 -39.81 -7.68 1.26
N ALA A 131 -38.53 -7.95 1.03
CA ALA A 131 -37.47 -6.95 1.17
C ALA A 131 -37.64 -5.75 0.24
N PRO A 132 -37.93 -5.91 -1.07
CA PRO A 132 -38.28 -4.81 -1.99
C PRO A 132 -39.47 -3.96 -1.55
N ILE A 133 -40.57 -4.59 -1.11
CA ILE A 133 -41.79 -3.88 -0.69
C ILE A 133 -41.52 -3.04 0.55
N LEU A 134 -40.85 -3.60 1.56
CA LEU A 134 -40.48 -2.85 2.76
C LEU A 134 -39.52 -1.70 2.43
N ALA A 135 -38.57 -1.90 1.52
CA ALA A 135 -37.68 -0.85 1.07
C ALA A 135 -38.45 0.27 0.34
N ALA A 136 -39.41 -0.07 -0.51
CA ALA A 136 -40.28 0.89 -1.18
C ALA A 136 -41.17 1.63 -0.16
N GLU A 137 -41.76 0.94 0.84
CA GLU A 137 -42.49 1.56 1.94
C GLU A 137 -41.64 2.60 2.65
N SER A 138 -40.38 2.27 2.95
CA SER A 138 -39.45 3.18 3.61
C SER A 138 -39.25 4.50 2.85
N VAL A 139 -39.19 4.42 1.49
CA VAL A 139 -39.09 5.61 0.61
C VAL A 139 -40.33 6.48 0.71
N VAL A 140 -41.51 5.85 0.65
CA VAL A 140 -42.78 6.58 0.77
C VAL A 140 -42.90 7.27 2.12
N LEU A 141 -42.57 6.56 3.21
CA LEU A 141 -42.58 7.10 4.56
C LEU A 141 -41.60 8.26 4.71
N LEU A 142 -40.38 8.12 4.20
CA LEU A 142 -39.39 9.18 4.29
C LEU A 142 -39.80 10.42 3.48
N PHE A 143 -40.36 10.23 2.29
CA PHE A 143 -40.91 11.31 1.47
C PHE A 143 -42.03 12.06 2.19
N MET A 144 -42.97 11.31 2.81
CA MET A 144 -44.07 11.90 3.60
C MET A 144 -43.54 12.62 4.85
N ALA A 145 -42.55 12.04 5.52
CA ALA A 145 -41.92 12.63 6.69
C ALA A 145 -41.24 13.96 6.39
N ILE A 146 -40.50 14.03 5.29
CA ILE A 146 -39.83 15.26 4.81
C ILE A 146 -40.86 16.31 4.44
N ARG A 147 -41.95 15.92 3.76
CA ARG A 147 -42.97 16.86 3.30
C ARG A 147 -43.79 17.44 4.44
N ARG A 148 -44.00 16.69 5.52
CA ARG A 148 -44.86 17.09 6.66
C ARG A 148 -44.09 17.42 7.93
N ASP A 149 -42.77 17.38 7.89
CA ASP A 149 -41.88 17.60 9.06
C ASP A 149 -42.30 16.83 10.28
N ASN A 150 -42.56 15.51 10.13
CA ASN A 150 -43.04 14.66 11.18
C ASN A 150 -41.97 13.66 11.63
N PHE A 151 -41.43 13.87 12.85
CA PHE A 151 -40.39 13.06 13.45
C PHE A 151 -40.77 11.57 13.61
N ILE A 152 -42.04 11.27 13.90
CA ILE A 152 -42.50 9.88 14.09
C ILE A 152 -42.44 9.11 12.78
N ILE A 153 -42.87 9.74 11.68
CA ILE A 153 -42.80 9.12 10.36
C ILE A 153 -41.32 8.95 9.92
N GLN A 154 -40.44 9.89 10.31
CA GLN A 154 -39.00 9.77 10.05
C GLN A 154 -38.40 8.53 10.73
N ILE A 155 -38.72 8.33 12.03
CA ILE A 155 -38.29 7.12 12.75
C ILE A 155 -38.88 5.86 12.12
N GLY A 156 -40.18 5.87 11.77
CA GLY A 156 -40.83 4.76 11.09
C GLY A 156 -40.10 4.37 9.79
N ALA A 157 -39.78 5.35 8.96
CA ALA A 157 -39.03 5.12 7.73
C ALA A 157 -37.67 4.47 7.96
N LEU A 158 -36.95 4.87 9.02
CA LEU A 158 -35.65 4.27 9.38
C LEU A 158 -35.80 2.83 9.87
N ILE A 159 -36.81 2.56 10.70
CA ILE A 159 -37.10 1.19 11.21
C ILE A 159 -37.44 0.27 10.03
N VAL A 160 -38.33 0.70 9.15
CA VAL A 160 -38.73 -0.08 7.96
C VAL A 160 -37.54 -0.30 7.02
N SER A 161 -36.68 0.70 6.84
CA SER A 161 -35.42 0.54 6.08
C SER A 161 -34.52 -0.51 6.70
N ALA A 162 -34.38 -0.54 8.02
CA ALA A 162 -33.56 -1.54 8.73
C ALA A 162 -34.13 -2.95 8.56
N ILE A 163 -35.46 -3.08 8.70
CA ILE A 163 -36.16 -4.35 8.51
C ILE A 163 -35.97 -4.85 7.06
N ALA A 164 -36.10 -4.00 6.06
CA ALA A 164 -35.87 -4.34 4.66
C ALA A 164 -34.47 -4.90 4.41
N VAL A 165 -33.43 -4.29 5.04
CA VAL A 165 -32.06 -4.81 4.95
C VAL A 165 -31.94 -6.20 5.60
N ILE A 166 -32.56 -6.40 6.77
CA ILE A 166 -32.54 -7.68 7.48
C ILE A 166 -33.16 -8.77 6.62
N TYR A 167 -34.32 -8.52 6.00
CA TYR A 167 -34.96 -9.47 5.10
C TYR A 167 -34.09 -9.79 3.89
N ALA A 168 -33.50 -8.78 3.26
CA ALA A 168 -32.59 -9.01 2.13
C ALA A 168 -31.38 -9.87 2.51
N LEU A 169 -30.82 -9.70 3.71
CA LEU A 169 -29.71 -10.52 4.20
C LEU A 169 -30.15 -11.96 4.52
N ILE A 170 -31.36 -12.13 5.07
CA ILE A 170 -31.95 -13.46 5.31
C ILE A 170 -32.16 -14.18 3.99
N ASP A 171 -32.75 -13.52 2.99
CA ASP A 171 -32.99 -14.10 1.65
C ASP A 171 -31.70 -14.58 0.99
N ILE A 172 -30.62 -13.78 1.10
CA ILE A 172 -29.28 -14.16 0.62
C ILE A 172 -28.76 -15.38 1.39
N GLY A 173 -28.93 -15.41 2.72
CA GLY A 173 -28.44 -16.48 3.59
C GLY A 173 -29.21 -17.79 3.42
N THR A 174 -30.50 -17.74 3.06
CA THR A 174 -31.34 -18.92 2.82
C THR A 174 -31.26 -19.46 1.40
N GLY A 175 -30.66 -18.70 0.47
CA GLY A 175 -30.51 -19.10 -0.93
C GLY A 175 -31.85 -19.16 -1.68
N SER A 176 -32.82 -18.27 -1.36
CA SER A 176 -34.09 -18.18 -2.07
C SER A 176 -33.87 -17.90 -3.57
N ALA A 177 -34.73 -18.42 -4.47
CA ALA A 177 -34.49 -18.40 -5.91
C ALA A 177 -34.22 -17.00 -6.50
N ASP A 178 -34.77 -15.94 -5.89
CA ASP A 178 -34.69 -14.56 -6.38
C ASP A 178 -34.03 -13.59 -5.36
N TYR A 179 -33.18 -14.10 -4.44
CA TYR A 179 -32.51 -13.31 -3.41
C TYR A 179 -31.79 -12.06 -3.94
N TRP A 180 -31.29 -12.13 -5.17
CA TRP A 180 -30.58 -11.04 -5.83
C TRP A 180 -31.49 -9.83 -6.10
N LEU A 181 -32.79 -10.06 -6.42
CA LEU A 181 -33.78 -9.00 -6.60
C LEU A 181 -34.03 -8.28 -5.26
N GLY A 182 -34.12 -9.03 -4.14
CA GLY A 182 -34.26 -8.49 -2.81
C GLY A 182 -33.09 -7.55 -2.45
N GLY A 183 -31.87 -8.04 -2.54
CA GLY A 183 -30.68 -7.29 -2.19
C GLY A 183 -30.44 -6.05 -3.08
N LEU A 184 -30.57 -6.19 -4.41
CA LEU A 184 -30.39 -5.06 -5.33
C LEU A 184 -31.47 -4.02 -5.21
N SER A 185 -32.76 -4.39 -5.03
CA SER A 185 -33.83 -3.43 -4.86
C SER A 185 -33.70 -2.68 -3.54
N VAL A 186 -33.35 -3.34 -2.42
CA VAL A 186 -33.07 -2.66 -1.16
C VAL A 186 -31.95 -1.64 -1.33
N MET A 187 -30.88 -2.00 -2.00
CA MET A 187 -29.79 -1.07 -2.33
C MET A 187 -30.32 0.16 -3.08
N VAL A 188 -31.07 -0.03 -4.17
CA VAL A 188 -31.60 1.06 -5.00
C VAL A 188 -32.55 1.96 -4.21
N PHE A 189 -33.49 1.41 -3.44
CA PHE A 189 -34.44 2.19 -2.64
C PHE A 189 -33.75 2.97 -1.52
N LEU A 190 -32.76 2.39 -0.85
CA LEU A 190 -32.02 3.10 0.21
C LEU A 190 -31.08 4.16 -0.37
N LEU A 191 -30.51 3.96 -1.57
CA LEU A 191 -29.82 5.02 -2.31
C LEU A 191 -30.78 6.18 -2.65
N PHE A 192 -32.02 5.87 -3.01
CA PHE A 192 -33.05 6.87 -3.25
C PHE A 192 -33.43 7.62 -1.97
N ASN A 193 -33.53 6.93 -0.83
CA ASN A 193 -33.71 7.55 0.49
C ASN A 193 -32.59 8.56 0.81
N ALA A 194 -31.34 8.16 0.60
CA ALA A 194 -30.19 9.07 0.76
C ALA A 194 -30.33 10.30 -0.14
N ARG A 195 -30.74 10.11 -1.41
CA ARG A 195 -30.97 11.22 -2.35
C ARG A 195 -32.10 12.15 -1.89
N LEU A 196 -33.21 11.63 -1.38
CA LEU A 196 -34.31 12.43 -0.86
C LEU A 196 -33.86 13.30 0.31
N CYS A 197 -33.04 12.76 1.21
CA CYS A 197 -32.48 13.51 2.33
C CYS A 197 -31.59 14.66 1.90
N HIS A 198 -30.80 14.49 0.82
CA HIS A 198 -29.87 15.51 0.36
C HIS A 198 -30.48 16.53 -0.63
N ALA A 199 -31.51 16.14 -1.37
CA ALA A 199 -32.06 17.00 -2.43
C ALA A 199 -32.85 18.20 -1.92
N ARG A 200 -33.39 18.12 -0.74
CA ARG A 200 -34.34 19.13 -0.28
C ARG A 200 -33.97 19.84 1.01
N ILE A 201 -33.00 19.35 1.85
CA ILE A 201 -33.12 19.95 3.17
C ILE A 201 -31.92 19.68 4.08
N GLU A 202 -31.13 20.67 4.18
CA GLU A 202 -30.37 20.88 5.40
C GLU A 202 -31.29 21.21 6.61
N SER A 203 -32.59 21.54 6.37
CA SER A 203 -33.50 22.08 7.38
C SER A 203 -34.66 21.18 7.85
N ALA A 204 -35.03 20.11 7.15
CA ALA A 204 -36.21 19.31 7.50
C ALA A 204 -35.97 17.95 8.15
N LEU A 205 -34.72 17.50 8.26
CA LEU A 205 -34.39 16.32 9.05
C LEU A 205 -33.71 16.75 10.33
N GLU A 206 -34.18 16.22 11.44
CA GLU A 206 -33.44 16.41 12.69
C GLU A 206 -31.99 15.98 12.55
N PRO A 207 -31.03 16.76 13.05
CA PRO A 207 -29.58 16.47 12.94
C PRO A 207 -29.20 15.07 13.44
N VAL A 208 -30.00 14.51 14.35
CA VAL A 208 -29.82 13.18 14.95
C VAL A 208 -30.15 12.04 13.97
N LEU A 209 -31.10 12.25 13.04
CA LEU A 209 -31.57 11.19 12.14
C LEU A 209 -30.78 11.13 10.83
N ARG A 210 -30.21 12.22 10.41
CA ARG A 210 -29.44 12.34 9.16
C ARG A 210 -28.29 11.31 9.06
N PRO A 211 -27.39 11.14 10.05
CA PRO A 211 -26.34 10.13 9.96
C PRO A 211 -26.89 8.71 9.91
N ARG A 212 -28.06 8.43 10.49
CA ARG A 212 -28.67 7.10 10.49
C ARG A 212 -29.15 6.68 9.10
N VAL A 213 -29.65 7.61 8.29
CA VAL A 213 -29.97 7.34 6.87
C VAL A 213 -28.71 6.89 6.13
N SER A 214 -27.58 7.56 6.36
CA SER A 214 -26.32 7.20 5.75
C SER A 214 -25.83 5.81 6.15
N TYR A 215 -25.95 5.45 7.44
CA TYR A 215 -25.60 4.10 7.89
C TYR A 215 -26.50 3.03 7.27
N LEU A 216 -27.81 3.26 7.22
CA LEU A 216 -28.75 2.33 6.56
C LEU A 216 -28.49 2.20 5.07
N THR A 217 -28.17 3.32 4.40
CA THR A 217 -27.75 3.28 2.99
C THR A 217 -26.47 2.44 2.81
N GLY A 218 -25.53 2.55 3.74
CA GLY A 218 -24.33 1.69 3.76
C GLY A 218 -24.66 0.21 3.90
N LEU A 219 -25.56 -0.13 4.82
CA LEU A 219 -26.03 -1.52 4.99
C LEU A 219 -26.79 -2.02 3.76
N GLY A 220 -27.61 -1.19 3.12
CA GLY A 220 -28.28 -1.51 1.86
C GLY A 220 -27.29 -1.76 0.74
N LEU A 221 -26.21 -0.96 0.65
CA LEU A 221 -25.13 -1.18 -0.28
C LEU A 221 -24.44 -2.54 -0.05
N VAL A 222 -24.16 -2.88 1.21
CA VAL A 222 -23.59 -4.19 1.58
C VAL A 222 -24.51 -5.33 1.17
N ALA A 223 -25.81 -5.23 1.44
CA ALA A 223 -26.78 -6.25 1.03
C ALA A 223 -26.83 -6.41 -0.51
N GLY A 224 -26.89 -5.29 -1.25
CA GLY A 224 -26.89 -5.31 -2.71
C GLY A 224 -25.60 -5.88 -3.30
N LEU A 225 -24.45 -5.56 -2.72
CA LEU A 225 -23.17 -6.11 -3.13
C LEU A 225 -23.07 -7.61 -2.82
N ALA A 226 -23.51 -8.04 -1.65
CA ALA A 226 -23.54 -9.46 -1.29
C ALA A 226 -24.42 -10.24 -2.27
N ALA A 227 -25.62 -9.74 -2.56
CA ALA A 227 -26.53 -10.35 -3.53
C ALA A 227 -25.91 -10.42 -4.95
N PHE A 228 -25.23 -9.35 -5.36
CA PHE A 228 -24.52 -9.32 -6.65
C PHE A 228 -23.38 -10.34 -6.70
N LEU A 229 -22.57 -10.42 -5.64
CA LEU A 229 -21.42 -11.34 -5.59
C LEU A 229 -21.85 -12.80 -5.62
N VAL A 230 -22.88 -13.17 -4.83
CA VAL A 230 -23.41 -14.53 -4.83
C VAL A 230 -23.99 -14.86 -6.22
N ARG A 231 -24.71 -13.93 -6.85
CA ARG A 231 -25.26 -14.13 -8.18
C ARG A 231 -24.18 -14.23 -9.27
N ALA A 232 -23.11 -13.44 -9.14
CA ALA A 232 -21.98 -13.49 -10.06
C ALA A 232 -21.24 -14.82 -10.00
N ASP A 233 -21.15 -15.44 -8.82
CA ASP A 233 -20.52 -16.75 -8.64
C ASP A 233 -21.32 -17.87 -9.34
N GLU A 234 -22.66 -17.74 -9.42
CA GLU A 234 -23.53 -18.69 -10.12
C GLU A 234 -23.44 -18.59 -11.65
N ILE A 235 -22.94 -17.49 -12.20
CA ILE A 235 -22.90 -17.21 -13.65
C ILE A 235 -21.45 -17.12 -14.11
N ALA A 236 -20.91 -18.18 -14.68
CA ALA A 236 -19.51 -18.25 -15.10
C ALA A 236 -19.07 -17.09 -16.01
N SER A 237 -19.94 -16.64 -16.95
CA SER A 237 -19.62 -15.49 -17.82
C SER A 237 -19.56 -14.15 -17.09
N LEU A 238 -20.16 -14.04 -15.90
CA LEU A 238 -20.17 -12.82 -15.09
C LEU A 238 -19.01 -12.80 -14.10
N GLN A 239 -18.56 -13.96 -13.66
CA GLN A 239 -17.50 -14.13 -12.66
C GLN A 239 -16.22 -13.38 -13.06
N ASP A 240 -15.80 -13.51 -14.32
CA ASP A 240 -14.60 -12.80 -14.82
C ASP A 240 -14.77 -11.28 -14.80
N TRP A 241 -16.00 -10.77 -14.97
CA TRP A 241 -16.30 -9.34 -15.05
C TRP A 241 -16.58 -8.69 -13.68
N VAL A 242 -16.67 -9.45 -12.60
CA VAL A 242 -16.98 -8.94 -11.25
C VAL A 242 -16.07 -7.78 -10.86
N ALA A 243 -14.77 -7.93 -11.05
CA ALA A 243 -13.80 -6.88 -10.73
C ALA A 243 -14.09 -5.58 -11.50
N ALA A 244 -14.31 -5.68 -12.81
CA ALA A 244 -14.58 -4.53 -13.67
C ALA A 244 -15.93 -3.86 -13.33
N ILE A 245 -16.98 -4.65 -13.05
CA ILE A 245 -18.30 -4.15 -12.68
C ILE A 245 -18.24 -3.40 -11.33
N LEU A 246 -17.57 -3.96 -10.33
CA LEU A 246 -17.40 -3.32 -9.02
C LEU A 246 -16.59 -2.02 -9.13
N MET A 247 -15.55 -2.02 -9.96
CA MET A 247 -14.79 -0.80 -10.24
C MET A 247 -15.64 0.24 -10.98
N ALA A 248 -16.46 -0.15 -11.95
CA ALA A 248 -17.38 0.74 -12.64
C ALA A 248 -18.44 1.30 -11.68
N ALA A 249 -19.01 0.47 -10.79
CA ALA A 249 -19.94 0.90 -9.75
C ALA A 249 -19.31 1.96 -8.84
N THR A 250 -18.06 1.76 -8.41
CA THR A 250 -17.31 2.73 -7.62
C THR A 250 -17.14 4.07 -8.35
N ALA A 251 -16.82 4.02 -9.65
CA ALA A 251 -16.69 5.22 -10.47
C ALA A 251 -18.04 5.97 -10.57
N LEU A 252 -19.14 5.23 -10.77
CA LEU A 252 -20.50 5.80 -10.81
C LEU A 252 -20.90 6.43 -9.47
N PHE A 253 -20.66 5.76 -8.34
CA PHE A 253 -20.95 6.31 -7.01
C PHE A 253 -20.10 7.56 -6.74
N THR A 254 -18.80 7.51 -7.00
CA THR A 254 -17.92 8.66 -6.83
C THR A 254 -18.34 9.83 -7.73
N GLY A 255 -18.66 9.57 -9.00
CA GLY A 255 -19.17 10.58 -9.94
C GLY A 255 -20.53 11.18 -9.50
N SER A 256 -21.41 10.35 -8.92
CA SER A 256 -22.72 10.79 -8.45
C SER A 256 -22.65 11.78 -7.29
N VAL A 257 -21.60 11.70 -6.45
CA VAL A 257 -21.39 12.66 -5.36
C VAL A 257 -21.37 14.10 -5.86
N TYR A 258 -20.65 14.36 -6.93
CA TYR A 258 -20.52 15.71 -7.49
C TYR A 258 -21.82 16.20 -8.13
N ARG A 259 -22.57 15.31 -8.76
CA ARG A 259 -23.82 15.65 -9.45
C ARG A 259 -25.02 15.65 -8.51
N LEU A 260 -25.08 14.69 -7.58
CA LEU A 260 -26.21 14.49 -6.68
C LEU A 260 -25.97 15.06 -5.29
N LYS A 261 -24.77 15.51 -4.97
CA LYS A 261 -24.34 16.06 -3.67
C LYS A 261 -24.58 15.11 -2.48
N ILE A 262 -24.52 13.80 -2.70
CA ILE A 262 -24.66 12.79 -1.65
C ILE A 262 -23.27 12.52 -1.08
N ARG A 263 -22.93 13.20 0.01
CA ARG A 263 -21.59 13.17 0.64
C ARG A 263 -21.18 11.77 1.11
N GLU A 264 -22.14 10.99 1.58
CA GLU A 264 -21.92 9.63 2.11
C GLU A 264 -21.36 8.69 1.05
N PHE A 265 -21.62 8.91 -0.22
CA PHE A 265 -21.11 8.08 -1.31
C PHE A 265 -19.61 8.24 -1.54
N LEU A 266 -18.98 9.27 -0.99
CA LEU A 266 -17.52 9.39 -1.03
C LEU A 266 -16.84 8.22 -0.33
N LEU A 267 -17.37 7.77 0.80
CA LEU A 267 -16.83 6.64 1.55
C LEU A 267 -17.49 5.32 1.14
N LEU A 268 -18.82 5.29 1.18
CA LEU A 268 -19.58 4.07 0.89
C LEU A 268 -19.37 3.60 -0.55
N GLY A 269 -19.21 4.53 -1.49
CA GLY A 269 -18.90 4.22 -2.88
C GLY A 269 -17.52 3.59 -3.10
N GLN A 270 -16.60 3.67 -2.12
CA GLN A 270 -15.29 3.02 -2.22
C GLN A 270 -15.32 1.53 -1.80
N VAL A 271 -16.38 1.08 -1.14
CA VAL A 271 -16.52 -0.32 -0.72
C VAL A 271 -16.52 -1.28 -1.93
N PRO A 272 -17.34 -1.05 -2.98
CA PRO A 272 -17.26 -1.88 -4.19
C PRO A 272 -15.86 -1.87 -4.81
N GLY A 273 -15.18 -0.71 -4.83
CA GLY A 273 -13.83 -0.59 -5.37
C GLY A 273 -12.78 -1.40 -4.61
N ALA A 274 -12.85 -1.39 -3.28
CA ALA A 274 -11.97 -2.21 -2.46
C ALA A 274 -12.18 -3.72 -2.72
N ILE A 275 -13.44 -4.16 -2.80
CA ILE A 275 -13.78 -5.55 -3.14
C ILE A 275 -13.35 -5.84 -4.59
N GLY A 276 -13.59 -4.93 -5.53
CA GLY A 276 -13.20 -5.05 -6.93
C GLY A 276 -11.68 -5.20 -7.12
N LEU A 277 -10.86 -4.52 -6.30
CA LEU A 277 -9.40 -4.70 -6.29
C LEU A 277 -8.99 -6.10 -5.81
N LEU A 278 -9.67 -6.64 -4.79
CA LEU A 278 -9.41 -8.01 -4.32
C LEU A 278 -9.77 -9.05 -5.38
N TYR A 279 -10.91 -8.87 -6.06
CA TYR A 279 -11.29 -9.72 -7.20
C TYR A 279 -10.33 -9.57 -8.38
N ALA A 280 -9.86 -8.35 -8.68
CA ALA A 280 -8.85 -8.13 -9.72
C ALA A 280 -7.54 -8.84 -9.41
N LEU A 281 -7.16 -8.91 -8.14
CA LEU A 281 -5.97 -9.64 -7.69
C LEU A 281 -6.14 -11.15 -7.88
N GLY A 282 -7.28 -11.73 -7.45
CA GLY A 282 -7.58 -13.14 -7.66
C GLY A 282 -7.71 -13.51 -9.16
N LEU A 283 -8.32 -12.63 -9.96
CA LEU A 283 -8.40 -12.81 -11.40
C LEU A 283 -7.02 -12.73 -12.07
N ALA A 284 -6.12 -11.87 -11.55
CA ALA A 284 -4.75 -11.75 -12.03
C ALA A 284 -3.95 -13.04 -11.79
N GLU A 285 -4.16 -13.71 -10.66
CA GLU A 285 -3.54 -14.99 -10.30
C GLU A 285 -4.05 -16.15 -11.18
N SER A 286 -5.35 -16.15 -11.50
CA SER A 286 -5.97 -17.23 -12.28
C SER A 286 -5.85 -17.07 -13.80
N ALA A 287 -5.57 -15.86 -14.30
CA ALA A 287 -5.51 -15.55 -15.73
C ALA A 287 -4.15 -15.98 -16.32
N GLY A 288 -4.06 -17.20 -16.82
CA GLY A 288 -2.86 -17.71 -17.52
C GLY A 288 -2.55 -17.03 -18.87
N GLY A 289 -3.14 -15.86 -19.16
CA GLY A 289 -2.93 -15.13 -20.40
C GLY A 289 -3.64 -13.77 -20.43
N PHE A 290 -3.86 -13.21 -21.61
CA PHE A 290 -4.49 -11.90 -21.77
C PHE A 290 -5.98 -11.94 -21.36
N SER A 291 -6.38 -11.07 -20.42
CA SER A 291 -7.75 -10.96 -19.90
C SER A 291 -8.32 -9.55 -20.09
N TRP A 292 -9.33 -9.41 -20.96
CA TRP A 292 -10.06 -8.15 -21.15
C TRP A 292 -10.75 -7.64 -19.86
N PRO A 293 -11.44 -8.49 -19.07
CA PRO A 293 -12.05 -8.07 -17.81
C PRO A 293 -11.04 -7.46 -16.84
N LEU A 294 -9.87 -8.08 -16.72
CA LEU A 294 -8.80 -7.57 -15.87
C LEU A 294 -8.26 -6.22 -16.39
N CYS A 295 -8.03 -6.11 -17.70
CA CYS A 295 -7.62 -4.83 -18.31
C CYS A 295 -8.62 -3.71 -18.02
N CYS A 296 -9.92 -3.97 -18.12
CA CYS A 296 -10.97 -3.01 -17.80
C CYS A 296 -10.96 -2.62 -16.32
N ALA A 297 -10.83 -3.60 -15.41
CA ALA A 297 -10.75 -3.35 -13.98
C ALA A 297 -9.53 -2.46 -13.62
N LEU A 298 -8.37 -2.79 -14.17
CA LEU A 298 -7.14 -2.03 -13.94
C LEU A 298 -7.20 -0.61 -14.53
N ALA A 299 -7.76 -0.46 -15.74
CA ALA A 299 -7.96 0.86 -16.35
C ALA A 299 -8.91 1.74 -15.53
N LEU A 300 -10.00 1.16 -15.00
CA LEU A 300 -10.93 1.85 -14.11
C LEU A 300 -10.29 2.21 -12.77
N ALA A 301 -9.48 1.33 -12.17
CA ALA A 301 -8.75 1.61 -10.94
C ALA A 301 -7.78 2.79 -11.12
N LEU A 302 -6.99 2.77 -12.20
CA LEU A 302 -6.04 3.83 -12.53
C LEU A 302 -6.77 5.15 -12.85
N GLY A 303 -7.87 5.10 -13.63
CA GLY A 303 -8.69 6.26 -13.95
C GLY A 303 -9.28 6.91 -12.70
N GLN A 304 -9.77 6.11 -11.74
CA GLN A 304 -10.27 6.60 -10.45
C GLN A 304 -9.16 7.18 -9.57
N ALA A 305 -7.96 6.59 -9.55
CA ALA A 305 -6.82 7.16 -8.84
C ALA A 305 -6.49 8.58 -9.36
N HIS A 306 -6.52 8.78 -10.69
CA HIS A 306 -6.38 10.10 -11.28
C HIS A 306 -7.52 11.04 -10.94
N TRP A 307 -8.77 10.54 -10.97
CA TRP A 307 -9.96 11.31 -10.60
C TRP A 307 -9.83 11.87 -9.18
N TRP A 308 -9.52 11.03 -8.18
CA TRP A 308 -9.35 11.43 -6.79
C TRP A 308 -8.27 12.48 -6.61
N ARG A 309 -7.28 12.46 -7.45
CA ARG A 309 -6.23 13.44 -7.45
C ARG A 309 -6.66 14.78 -8.04
N TRP A 310 -7.32 14.78 -9.21
CA TRP A 310 -7.74 16.00 -9.89
C TRP A 310 -8.86 16.73 -9.14
N GLN A 311 -9.73 15.99 -8.47
CA GLN A 311 -10.87 16.52 -7.75
C GLN A 311 -10.63 16.76 -6.25
N ARG A 312 -9.38 16.74 -5.82
CA ARG A 312 -9.01 16.86 -4.40
C ARG A 312 -9.56 18.14 -3.75
N ASP A 313 -9.51 19.27 -4.45
CA ASP A 313 -9.96 20.55 -3.92
C ASP A 313 -11.49 20.59 -3.78
N GLN A 314 -12.22 20.04 -4.74
CA GLN A 314 -13.69 19.93 -4.66
C GLN A 314 -14.13 18.95 -3.56
N PHE A 315 -13.29 17.97 -3.21
CA PHE A 315 -13.57 17.06 -2.12
C PHE A 315 -13.55 17.77 -0.76
N THR A 316 -12.65 18.72 -0.55
CA THR A 316 -12.58 19.49 0.71
C THR A 316 -13.86 20.26 0.98
N ASP A 317 -14.54 20.72 -0.07
CA ASP A 317 -15.83 21.41 0.04
C ASP A 317 -16.99 20.48 0.39
N CYS A 318 -16.85 19.19 0.11
CA CYS A 318 -17.87 18.17 0.36
C CYS A 318 -17.72 17.45 1.69
N CYS A 319 -16.55 17.48 2.34
CA CYS A 319 -16.27 16.74 3.57
C CYS A 319 -16.34 17.61 4.83
N PRO A 320 -16.81 17.04 5.97
CA PRO A 320 -16.75 17.73 7.25
C PRO A 320 -15.30 18.00 7.66
N ASN A 321 -15.06 19.15 8.29
CA ASN A 321 -13.75 19.62 8.74
C ASN A 321 -13.10 18.71 9.78
N GLY A 322 -12.43 17.63 9.35
CA GLY A 322 -11.70 16.72 10.21
C GLY A 322 -10.31 16.39 9.66
N PRO A 323 -9.33 16.06 10.49
CA PRO A 323 -7.97 15.72 10.03
C PRO A 323 -7.96 14.48 9.12
N LEU A 324 -8.91 13.56 9.32
CA LEU A 324 -9.08 12.36 8.48
C LEU A 324 -9.62 12.73 7.08
N ALA A 325 -10.55 13.66 6.99
CA ALA A 325 -11.15 14.10 5.74
C ALA A 325 -10.11 14.69 4.76
N LYS A 326 -9.12 15.42 5.28
CA LYS A 326 -8.03 15.98 4.47
C LYS A 326 -7.09 14.91 3.89
N ARG A 327 -6.93 13.78 4.59
CA ARG A 327 -6.04 12.67 4.18
C ARG A 327 -6.75 11.61 3.31
N LEU A 328 -8.06 11.54 3.38
CA LEU A 328 -8.86 10.50 2.74
C LEU A 328 -8.64 10.40 1.21
N PRO A 329 -8.66 11.50 0.42
CA PRO A 329 -8.40 11.43 -1.01
C PRO A 329 -7.02 10.83 -1.33
N MET A 330 -6.04 11.15 -0.50
CA MET A 330 -4.69 10.62 -0.64
C MET A 330 -4.63 9.12 -0.32
N ILE A 331 -5.36 8.67 0.68
CA ILE A 331 -5.43 7.24 1.07
C ILE A 331 -6.11 6.44 -0.04
N ILE A 332 -7.22 6.95 -0.60
CA ILE A 332 -7.94 6.28 -1.69
C ILE A 332 -7.08 6.26 -2.97
N GLU A 333 -6.45 7.38 -3.33
CA GLU A 333 -5.50 7.44 -4.45
C GLU A 333 -4.38 6.42 -4.28
N ALA A 334 -3.81 6.29 -3.08
CA ALA A 334 -2.76 5.33 -2.76
C ALA A 334 -3.28 3.88 -2.86
N ALA A 335 -4.46 3.58 -2.31
CA ALA A 335 -5.05 2.25 -2.34
C ALA A 335 -5.35 1.79 -3.78
N LEU A 336 -5.96 2.65 -4.59
CA LEU A 336 -6.27 2.36 -5.99
C LEU A 336 -5.00 2.20 -6.83
N SER A 337 -4.00 3.08 -6.63
CA SER A 337 -2.71 2.97 -7.32
C SER A 337 -1.93 1.73 -6.91
N GLY A 338 -1.94 1.39 -5.61
CA GLY A 338 -1.29 0.19 -5.08
C GLY A 338 -1.96 -1.08 -5.57
N GLY A 339 -3.29 -1.12 -5.53
CA GLY A 339 -4.07 -2.24 -6.06
C GLY A 339 -3.83 -2.44 -7.57
N PHE A 340 -3.83 -1.37 -8.35
CA PHE A 340 -3.49 -1.42 -9.78
C PHE A 340 -2.09 -2.02 -10.01
N VAL A 341 -1.07 -1.49 -9.32
CA VAL A 341 0.32 -1.96 -9.49
C VAL A 341 0.46 -3.42 -9.05
N LEU A 342 -0.14 -3.79 -7.93
CA LEU A 342 -0.05 -5.16 -7.40
C LEU A 342 -0.77 -6.17 -8.31
N SER A 343 -2.00 -5.88 -8.74
CA SER A 343 -2.73 -6.79 -9.63
C SER A 343 -2.04 -6.93 -10.99
N LEU A 344 -1.46 -5.85 -11.52
CA LEU A 344 -0.68 -5.91 -12.74
C LEU A 344 0.61 -6.73 -12.54
N LEU A 345 1.27 -6.62 -11.38
CA LEU A 345 2.46 -7.41 -11.05
C LEU A 345 2.13 -8.90 -11.03
N VAL A 346 1.07 -9.29 -10.32
CA VAL A 346 0.63 -10.70 -10.23
C VAL A 346 0.27 -11.22 -11.62
N TRP A 347 -0.50 -10.47 -12.39
CA TRP A 347 -0.88 -10.87 -13.74
C TRP A 347 0.31 -11.08 -14.68
N LEU A 348 1.29 -10.17 -14.63
CA LEU A 348 2.51 -10.32 -15.43
C LEU A 348 3.38 -11.47 -14.93
N HIS A 349 3.38 -11.73 -13.63
CA HIS A 349 4.11 -12.85 -13.02
C HIS A 349 3.59 -14.20 -13.49
N GLU A 350 2.26 -14.38 -13.54
CA GLU A 350 1.63 -15.61 -14.00
C GLU A 350 1.69 -15.77 -15.53
N GLY A 351 1.66 -14.65 -16.27
CA GLY A 351 1.66 -14.64 -17.74
C GLY A 351 3.05 -14.72 -18.39
N VAL A 352 4.12 -14.45 -17.66
CA VAL A 352 5.50 -14.45 -18.15
C VAL A 352 6.31 -15.45 -17.34
N GLU A 353 6.86 -16.47 -18.00
CA GLU A 353 7.77 -17.40 -17.33
C GLU A 353 8.86 -16.65 -16.56
N LEU A 354 9.04 -17.03 -15.27
CA LEU A 354 9.79 -16.30 -14.26
C LEU A 354 11.31 -16.21 -14.47
N ASP A 355 11.81 -16.65 -15.63
CA ASP A 355 13.22 -16.70 -15.90
C ASP A 355 13.83 -15.31 -16.17
N HIS A 356 14.90 -15.30 -16.90
CA HIS A 356 15.68 -14.13 -17.32
C HIS A 356 14.85 -12.98 -17.93
N THR A 357 13.63 -13.23 -18.40
CA THR A 357 12.74 -12.21 -18.97
C THR A 357 12.40 -11.12 -17.96
N TRP A 358 12.22 -11.47 -16.70
CA TRP A 358 11.94 -10.50 -15.64
C TRP A 358 13.12 -9.60 -15.28
N LEU A 359 14.36 -10.00 -15.59
CA LEU A 359 15.52 -9.15 -15.36
C LEU A 359 15.37 -7.79 -16.07
N TRP A 360 14.91 -7.82 -17.31
CA TRP A 360 14.75 -6.59 -18.09
C TRP A 360 13.30 -6.07 -18.08
N ALA A 361 12.31 -6.95 -18.09
CA ALA A 361 10.90 -6.54 -18.13
C ALA A 361 10.50 -5.74 -16.88
N GLY A 362 10.80 -6.21 -15.68
CA GLY A 362 10.52 -5.49 -14.44
C GLY A 362 11.23 -4.15 -14.36
N ALA A 363 12.48 -4.08 -14.82
CA ALA A 363 13.23 -2.84 -14.90
C ALA A 363 12.58 -1.83 -15.87
N ILE A 364 12.20 -2.26 -17.08
CA ILE A 364 11.53 -1.42 -18.09
C ILE A 364 10.17 -0.94 -17.60
N ILE A 365 9.37 -1.82 -17.00
CA ILE A 365 8.05 -1.47 -16.47
C ILE A 365 8.20 -0.43 -15.35
N SER A 366 9.14 -0.62 -14.42
CA SER A 366 9.39 0.34 -13.35
C SER A 366 9.77 1.72 -13.88
N VAL A 367 10.67 1.78 -14.86
CA VAL A 367 11.07 3.03 -15.52
C VAL A 367 9.89 3.65 -16.27
N GLY A 368 9.16 2.87 -17.08
CA GLY A 368 8.02 3.33 -17.85
C GLY A 368 6.92 3.90 -16.95
N MET A 369 6.60 3.21 -15.85
CA MET A 369 5.63 3.69 -14.86
C MET A 369 6.11 4.94 -14.11
N THR A 370 7.40 5.06 -13.84
CA THR A 370 7.96 6.27 -13.23
C THR A 370 7.86 7.45 -14.20
N VAL A 371 8.18 7.24 -15.48
CA VAL A 371 8.01 8.24 -16.53
C VAL A 371 6.54 8.65 -16.68
N TYR A 372 5.63 7.67 -16.73
CA TYR A 372 4.19 7.92 -16.72
C TYR A 372 3.75 8.74 -15.49
N ALA A 373 4.25 8.38 -14.31
CA ALA A 373 3.95 9.10 -13.07
C ALA A 373 4.43 10.56 -13.11
N VAL A 374 5.56 10.84 -13.75
CA VAL A 374 6.06 12.21 -13.93
C VAL A 374 5.17 13.02 -14.88
N PHE A 375 4.77 12.44 -16.02
CA PHE A 375 3.90 13.12 -16.98
C PHE A 375 2.49 13.35 -16.44
N THR A 376 1.90 12.34 -15.84
CA THR A 376 0.56 12.40 -15.27
C THR A 376 0.54 12.96 -13.86
N ARG A 377 1.69 13.12 -13.26
CA ARG A 377 1.89 13.47 -11.85
C ARG A 377 1.28 12.45 -10.87
N ALA A 378 1.11 11.19 -11.23
CA ALA A 378 0.54 10.10 -10.43
C ALA A 378 1.57 9.55 -9.42
N ARG A 379 1.79 10.27 -8.33
CA ARG A 379 2.86 10.03 -7.36
C ARG A 379 2.88 8.61 -6.78
N PHE A 380 1.72 8.03 -6.47
CA PHE A 380 1.65 6.69 -5.87
C PHE A 380 1.90 5.59 -6.89
N VAL A 381 1.50 5.77 -8.15
CA VAL A 381 1.85 4.83 -9.24
C VAL A 381 3.37 4.76 -9.40
N GLY A 382 4.05 5.91 -9.44
CA GLY A 382 5.51 5.96 -9.54
C GLY A 382 6.22 5.36 -8.32
N LEU A 383 5.66 5.54 -7.11
CA LEU A 383 6.22 4.98 -5.88
C LEU A 383 6.06 3.46 -5.84
N PHE A 384 4.84 2.96 -6.05
CA PHE A 384 4.56 1.53 -5.96
C PHE A 384 5.14 0.73 -7.13
N SER A 385 5.32 1.33 -8.31
CA SER A 385 5.95 0.66 -9.46
C SER A 385 7.40 0.23 -9.20
N GLN A 386 8.04 0.74 -8.14
CA GLN A 386 9.39 0.32 -7.77
C GLN A 386 9.44 -1.17 -7.34
N VAL A 387 8.30 -1.76 -7.02
CA VAL A 387 8.21 -3.19 -6.70
C VAL A 387 8.64 -4.08 -7.89
N TYR A 388 8.39 -3.62 -9.14
CA TYR A 388 8.85 -4.35 -10.33
C TYR A 388 10.38 -4.40 -10.44
N LEU A 389 11.04 -3.30 -10.08
CA LEU A 389 12.50 -3.25 -10.04
C LEU A 389 13.06 -4.13 -8.92
N LEU A 390 12.41 -4.16 -7.77
CA LEU A 390 12.78 -5.07 -6.68
C LEU A 390 12.62 -6.54 -7.09
N MET A 391 11.58 -6.87 -7.85
CA MET A 391 11.40 -8.22 -8.40
C MET A 391 12.53 -8.59 -9.38
N SER A 392 12.90 -7.68 -10.29
CA SER A 392 14.08 -7.87 -11.17
C SER A 392 15.35 -8.13 -10.37
N CYS A 393 15.55 -7.40 -9.26
CA CYS A 393 16.71 -7.58 -8.39
C CYS A 393 16.69 -8.91 -7.65
N TRP A 394 15.50 -9.37 -7.23
CA TRP A 394 15.33 -10.67 -6.60
C TRP A 394 15.71 -11.81 -7.53
N ILE A 395 15.21 -11.77 -8.77
CA ILE A 395 15.53 -12.80 -9.78
C ILE A 395 17.02 -12.76 -10.14
N MET A 396 17.60 -11.57 -10.27
CA MET A 396 19.03 -11.44 -10.44
C MET A 396 19.81 -12.11 -9.29
N PHE A 397 19.40 -11.88 -8.06
CA PHE A 397 20.00 -12.51 -6.88
C PHE A 397 19.90 -14.04 -6.97
N GLU A 398 18.76 -14.58 -7.33
CA GLU A 398 18.52 -16.01 -7.49
C GLU A 398 19.40 -16.62 -8.58
N LEU A 399 19.50 -15.97 -9.75
CA LEU A 399 20.39 -16.41 -10.84
C LEU A 399 21.86 -16.38 -10.43
N CYS A 400 22.29 -15.35 -9.69
CA CYS A 400 23.66 -15.28 -9.17
C CYS A 400 23.95 -16.44 -8.20
N VAL A 401 22.97 -16.81 -7.34
CA VAL A 401 23.12 -17.94 -6.40
C VAL A 401 23.18 -19.28 -7.13
N ARG A 402 22.44 -19.42 -8.23
CA ARG A 402 22.45 -20.65 -9.06
C ARG A 402 23.67 -20.74 -10.00
N SER A 403 24.48 -19.68 -10.09
CA SER A 403 25.68 -19.59 -10.96
C SER A 403 25.36 -19.82 -12.45
N ASP A 404 24.23 -19.26 -12.91
CA ASP A 404 23.82 -19.31 -14.32
C ASP A 404 24.60 -18.28 -15.13
N ASN A 405 25.53 -18.74 -15.98
CA ASN A 405 26.41 -17.88 -16.78
C ASN A 405 25.78 -17.39 -18.09
N GLU A 406 24.69 -17.99 -18.56
CA GLU A 406 24.09 -17.64 -19.86
C GLU A 406 23.51 -16.22 -19.88
N HIS A 407 23.13 -15.67 -18.73
CA HIS A 407 22.40 -14.42 -18.59
C HIS A 407 23.20 -13.27 -17.96
N ALA A 408 24.55 -13.37 -17.94
CA ALA A 408 25.45 -12.40 -17.30
C ALA A 408 25.19 -10.94 -17.71
N VAL A 409 24.93 -10.67 -19.00
CA VAL A 409 24.69 -9.32 -19.53
C VAL A 409 23.32 -8.78 -19.07
N PHE A 410 22.29 -9.62 -19.09
CA PHE A 410 20.95 -9.22 -18.65
C PHE A 410 20.89 -8.94 -17.15
N ALA A 411 21.71 -9.63 -16.36
CA ALA A 411 21.84 -9.40 -14.92
C ALA A 411 22.40 -8.00 -14.57
N LEU A 412 23.02 -7.29 -15.50
CA LEU A 412 23.44 -5.89 -15.30
C LEU A 412 22.27 -4.90 -15.35
N ILE A 413 21.18 -5.24 -16.04
CA ILE A 413 20.05 -4.32 -16.26
C ILE A 413 19.44 -3.82 -14.96
N PRO A 414 19.09 -4.67 -13.96
CA PRO A 414 18.57 -4.20 -12.68
C PRO A 414 19.53 -3.25 -11.94
N ILE A 415 20.83 -3.56 -11.96
CA ILE A 415 21.86 -2.74 -11.30
C ILE A 415 21.92 -1.34 -11.92
N VAL A 416 22.05 -1.28 -13.25
CA VAL A 416 22.12 0.00 -14.00
C VAL A 416 20.83 0.78 -13.80
N THR A 417 19.69 0.10 -13.86
CA THR A 417 18.36 0.73 -13.65
C THR A 417 18.25 1.32 -12.25
N MET A 418 18.72 0.65 -11.21
CA MET A 418 18.73 1.20 -9.84
C MET A 418 19.56 2.47 -9.73
N TYR A 419 20.74 2.51 -10.36
CA TYR A 419 21.55 3.74 -10.37
C TYR A 419 20.88 4.86 -11.16
N LEU A 420 20.24 4.56 -12.29
CA LEU A 420 19.46 5.53 -13.05
C LEU A 420 18.26 6.05 -12.25
N MET A 421 17.54 5.17 -11.57
CA MET A 421 16.41 5.54 -10.72
C MET A 421 16.82 6.35 -9.49
N ASN A 422 17.98 6.08 -8.91
CA ASN A 422 18.55 6.91 -7.86
C ASN A 422 18.75 8.37 -8.30
N ILE A 423 19.06 8.59 -9.59
CA ILE A 423 19.18 9.92 -10.20
C ILE A 423 17.81 10.47 -10.60
N ALA A 424 16.95 9.64 -11.17
CA ALA A 424 15.66 10.05 -11.72
C ALA A 424 14.60 10.36 -10.66
N VAL A 425 14.57 9.63 -9.54
CA VAL A 425 13.56 9.79 -8.48
C VAL A 425 13.50 11.22 -7.91
N PRO A 426 14.60 11.87 -7.48
CA PRO A 426 14.51 13.24 -6.99
C PRO A 426 14.08 14.25 -8.06
N ILE A 427 14.45 14.04 -9.32
CA ILE A 427 14.02 14.88 -10.45
C ILE A 427 12.52 14.68 -10.70
N ALA A 428 12.05 13.43 -10.64
CA ALA A 428 10.65 13.10 -10.77
C ALA A 428 9.80 13.76 -9.66
N ILE A 429 10.24 13.65 -8.40
CA ILE A 429 9.57 14.26 -7.25
C ILE A 429 9.52 15.78 -7.36
N ALA A 430 10.63 16.42 -7.78
CA ALA A 430 10.65 17.87 -8.00
C ALA A 430 9.65 18.32 -9.08
N ARG A 431 9.46 17.50 -10.14
CA ARG A 431 8.50 17.79 -11.22
C ARG A 431 7.04 17.48 -10.86
N ILE A 432 6.80 16.44 -10.08
CA ILE A 432 5.45 16.07 -9.64
C ILE A 432 4.84 17.18 -8.77
N GLY A 433 5.64 17.93 -8.03
CA GLY A 433 5.18 19.00 -7.10
C GLY A 433 4.33 18.44 -5.97
N GLN A 434 3.93 19.25 -5.01
CA GLN A 434 3.02 18.92 -3.88
C GLN A 434 3.09 17.48 -3.36
N VAL A 435 4.31 16.98 -3.14
CA VAL A 435 4.53 15.69 -2.50
C VAL A 435 4.41 15.89 -0.99
N PRO A 436 3.62 15.09 -0.25
CA PRO A 436 3.52 15.19 1.20
C PRO A 436 4.92 15.14 1.87
N GLU A 437 5.11 15.90 2.94
CA GLU A 437 6.38 15.93 3.70
C GLU A 437 6.85 14.53 4.11
N MET A 438 5.90 13.64 4.43
CA MET A 438 6.18 12.25 4.75
C MET A 438 6.90 11.52 3.60
N ILE A 439 6.49 11.74 2.35
CA ILE A 439 7.16 11.13 1.18
C ILE A 439 8.52 11.78 0.95
N HIS A 440 8.66 13.07 1.20
CA HIS A 440 9.94 13.77 1.10
C HIS A 440 11.01 13.18 2.05
N SER A 441 10.62 12.84 3.29
CA SER A 441 11.52 12.18 4.23
C SER A 441 11.92 10.76 3.77
N TRP A 442 11.05 10.06 3.07
CA TRP A 442 11.31 8.70 2.58
C TRP A 442 12.21 8.67 1.34
N VAL A 443 12.25 9.75 0.56
CA VAL A 443 13.08 9.81 -0.66
C VAL A 443 14.55 9.55 -0.37
N GLY A 444 15.08 10.13 0.70
CA GLY A 444 16.46 9.89 1.12
C GLY A 444 16.72 8.40 1.42
N TRP A 445 15.78 7.74 2.10
CA TRP A 445 15.86 6.31 2.41
C TRP A 445 15.75 5.44 1.15
N ILE A 446 14.86 5.78 0.22
CA ILE A 446 14.71 5.07 -1.06
C ILE A 446 16.00 5.19 -1.88
N GLN A 447 16.59 6.38 -1.96
CA GLN A 447 17.86 6.59 -2.66
C GLN A 447 19.00 5.80 -2.00
N LEU A 448 19.07 5.80 -0.68
CA LEU A 448 20.04 5.01 0.08
C LEU A 448 19.86 3.50 -0.21
N ALA A 449 18.62 3.02 -0.15
CA ALA A 449 18.30 1.62 -0.47
C ALA A 449 18.74 1.25 -1.89
N TYR A 450 18.45 2.08 -2.89
CA TYR A 450 18.91 1.83 -4.27
C TYR A 450 20.43 1.73 -4.38
N ARG A 451 21.16 2.61 -3.72
CA ARG A 451 22.64 2.58 -3.73
C ARG A 451 23.17 1.31 -3.10
N ILE A 452 22.65 0.94 -1.92
CA ILE A 452 23.09 -0.24 -1.18
C ILE A 452 22.76 -1.53 -1.95
N ILE A 453 21.52 -1.67 -2.42
CA ILE A 453 21.07 -2.88 -3.15
C ILE A 453 21.83 -3.00 -4.46
N ALA A 454 21.94 -1.93 -5.24
CA ALA A 454 22.69 -1.95 -6.48
C ALA A 454 24.19 -2.27 -6.28
N ALA A 455 24.78 -1.76 -5.19
CA ALA A 455 26.15 -2.08 -4.85
C ALA A 455 26.31 -3.55 -4.43
N ALA A 456 25.41 -4.08 -3.59
CA ALA A 456 25.43 -5.48 -3.17
C ALA A 456 25.25 -6.44 -4.37
N LEU A 457 24.29 -6.13 -5.25
CA LEU A 457 24.08 -6.90 -6.48
C LEU A 457 25.28 -6.79 -7.44
N GLY A 458 25.90 -5.62 -7.52
CA GLY A 458 27.12 -5.43 -8.30
C GLY A 458 28.29 -6.26 -7.81
N LEU A 459 28.45 -6.39 -6.47
CA LEU A 459 29.44 -7.28 -5.87
C LEU A 459 29.19 -8.75 -6.24
N LEU A 460 27.93 -9.20 -6.13
CA LEU A 460 27.53 -10.54 -6.51
C LEU A 460 27.74 -10.80 -8.00
N TRP A 461 27.40 -9.84 -8.85
CA TRP A 461 27.60 -9.94 -10.29
C TRP A 461 29.08 -10.09 -10.65
N ILE A 462 29.94 -9.24 -10.07
CA ILE A 462 31.39 -9.33 -10.30
C ILE A 462 31.93 -10.68 -9.81
N GLY A 463 31.49 -11.13 -8.64
CA GLY A 463 31.92 -12.41 -8.06
C GLY A 463 31.54 -13.62 -8.90
N ASN A 464 30.39 -13.62 -9.56
CA ASN A 464 29.89 -14.78 -10.32
C ASN A 464 30.26 -14.75 -11.80
N TYR A 465 30.18 -13.56 -12.44
CA TYR A 465 30.25 -13.48 -13.90
C TYR A 465 31.58 -12.95 -14.45
N VAL A 466 32.39 -12.29 -13.63
CA VAL A 466 33.69 -11.80 -14.05
C VAL A 466 34.75 -12.89 -13.87
N PRO A 467 35.52 -13.24 -14.90
CA PRO A 467 36.63 -14.19 -14.79
C PRO A 467 37.61 -13.77 -13.69
N ASP A 468 38.16 -14.74 -12.99
CA ASP A 468 39.04 -14.53 -11.82
C ASP A 468 40.18 -13.55 -12.09
N GLU A 469 40.77 -13.62 -13.28
CA GLU A 469 41.88 -12.75 -13.73
C GLU A 469 41.50 -11.25 -13.74
N TRP A 470 40.22 -10.92 -14.03
CA TRP A 470 39.72 -9.55 -14.21
C TRP A 470 38.99 -9.02 -13.00
N ARG A 471 38.60 -9.87 -12.04
CA ARG A 471 37.79 -9.49 -10.86
C ARG A 471 38.36 -8.31 -10.11
N VAL A 472 39.66 -8.35 -9.79
CA VAL A 472 40.32 -7.27 -9.04
C VAL A 472 40.23 -5.95 -9.80
N LEU A 473 40.55 -5.98 -11.10
CA LEU A 473 40.50 -4.79 -11.91
C LEU A 473 39.09 -4.18 -11.98
N VAL A 474 38.06 -5.03 -12.12
CA VAL A 474 36.66 -4.58 -12.17
C VAL A 474 36.22 -4.02 -10.84
N PHE A 475 36.52 -4.66 -9.69
CA PHE A 475 36.22 -4.11 -8.37
C PHE A 475 36.84 -2.71 -8.17
N VAL A 476 38.10 -2.58 -8.49
CA VAL A 476 38.82 -1.32 -8.35
C VAL A 476 38.24 -0.26 -9.30
N SER A 477 37.95 -0.61 -10.56
CA SER A 477 37.37 0.30 -11.53
C SER A 477 36.00 0.83 -11.10
N VAL A 478 35.14 -0.04 -10.56
CA VAL A 478 33.83 0.35 -10.00
C VAL A 478 34.01 1.26 -8.79
N GLY A 479 34.97 0.95 -7.91
CA GLY A 479 35.33 1.82 -6.79
C GLY A 479 35.77 3.22 -7.25
N VAL A 480 36.59 3.31 -8.31
CA VAL A 480 36.98 4.58 -8.93
C VAL A 480 35.78 5.33 -9.48
N VAL A 481 34.87 4.64 -10.18
CA VAL A 481 33.66 5.24 -10.73
C VAL A 481 32.81 5.85 -9.62
N PHE A 482 32.56 5.13 -8.51
CA PHE A 482 31.82 5.66 -7.38
C PHE A 482 32.52 6.88 -6.77
N PHE A 483 33.82 6.83 -6.73
CA PHE A 483 34.62 7.94 -6.26
C PHE A 483 34.47 9.18 -7.15
N VAL A 484 34.47 9.02 -8.46
CA VAL A 484 34.23 10.09 -9.44
C VAL A 484 32.78 10.61 -9.36
N VAL A 485 31.79 9.72 -9.21
CA VAL A 485 30.36 10.11 -9.07
C VAL A 485 30.15 11.02 -7.86
N GLN A 486 30.92 10.85 -6.80
CA GLN A 486 30.86 11.73 -5.62
C GLN A 486 31.12 13.21 -5.97
N PHE A 487 31.96 13.52 -6.97
CA PHE A 487 32.19 14.91 -7.40
C PHE A 487 30.99 15.50 -8.12
N LEU A 488 30.27 14.66 -8.86
CA LEU A 488 29.08 15.07 -9.59
C LEU A 488 27.88 15.23 -8.65
N ARG A 489 27.85 14.43 -7.59
CA ARG A 489 26.78 14.45 -6.58
C ARG A 489 27.37 14.14 -5.20
N PRO A 490 27.72 15.16 -4.40
CA PRO A 490 28.32 14.96 -3.10
C PRO A 490 27.32 14.31 -2.14
N ALA A 491 27.59 13.03 -1.82
CA ALA A 491 26.88 12.28 -0.80
C ALA A 491 27.86 11.30 -0.16
N ARG A 492 27.81 11.20 1.19
CA ARG A 492 28.74 10.36 1.98
C ARG A 492 28.68 8.89 1.57
N GLU A 493 27.52 8.43 1.14
CA GLU A 493 27.30 7.04 0.77
C GLU A 493 28.17 6.60 -0.41
N TRP A 494 28.45 7.48 -1.37
CA TRP A 494 29.34 7.18 -2.49
C TRP A 494 30.77 6.91 -2.05
N GLN A 495 31.24 7.62 -1.01
CA GLN A 495 32.56 7.39 -0.43
C GLN A 495 32.63 6.01 0.23
N TRP A 496 31.60 5.64 1.01
CA TRP A 496 31.55 4.34 1.64
C TRP A 496 31.46 3.20 0.64
N LEU A 497 30.70 3.37 -0.45
CA LEU A 497 30.62 2.38 -1.52
C LEU A 497 31.94 2.25 -2.25
N ALA A 498 32.58 3.35 -2.62
CA ALA A 498 33.92 3.34 -3.22
C ALA A 498 34.93 2.61 -2.34
N LEU A 499 34.91 2.89 -1.04
CA LEU A 499 35.76 2.24 -0.06
C LEU A 499 35.47 0.74 0.07
N ALA A 500 34.18 0.35 0.12
CA ALA A 500 33.80 -1.06 0.21
C ALA A 500 34.30 -1.87 -1.00
N TYR A 501 34.10 -1.34 -2.21
CA TYR A 501 34.62 -1.99 -3.43
C TYR A 501 36.15 -2.04 -3.46
N ALA A 502 36.84 -1.01 -3.00
CA ALA A 502 38.28 -1.02 -2.87
C ALA A 502 38.76 -2.08 -1.89
N VAL A 503 38.15 -2.16 -0.71
CA VAL A 503 38.51 -3.17 0.31
C VAL A 503 38.29 -4.58 -0.21
N ILE A 504 37.14 -4.84 -0.85
CA ILE A 504 36.84 -6.16 -1.45
C ILE A 504 37.85 -6.47 -2.58
N GLY A 505 38.15 -5.48 -3.44
CA GLY A 505 39.18 -5.62 -4.46
C GLY A 505 40.54 -6.00 -3.87
N TYR A 506 40.93 -5.41 -2.73
CA TYR A 506 42.17 -5.79 -2.03
C TYR A 506 42.10 -7.20 -1.45
N LEU A 507 40.97 -7.62 -0.88
CA LEU A 507 40.81 -8.96 -0.33
C LEU A 507 40.91 -10.03 -1.45
N VAL A 508 40.25 -9.77 -2.59
CA VAL A 508 40.36 -10.65 -3.76
C VAL A 508 41.79 -10.69 -4.30
N LEU A 509 42.46 -9.53 -4.37
CA LEU A 509 43.85 -9.44 -4.77
C LEU A 509 44.76 -10.27 -3.87
N ALA A 510 44.54 -10.21 -2.55
CA ALA A 510 45.31 -11.00 -1.58
C ALA A 510 45.14 -12.51 -1.81
N GLY A 511 43.94 -12.95 -2.22
CA GLY A 511 43.66 -14.34 -2.59
C GLY A 511 44.34 -14.79 -3.90
N GLN A 512 44.52 -13.87 -4.83
CA GLN A 512 45.10 -14.13 -6.17
C GLN A 512 46.63 -13.99 -6.25
N PHE A 513 47.32 -13.66 -5.16
CA PHE A 513 48.77 -13.50 -5.15
C PHE A 513 49.56 -14.73 -5.62
N ILE A 514 48.95 -15.90 -5.51
CA ILE A 514 49.56 -17.20 -5.84
C ILE A 514 49.40 -17.52 -7.34
N ASP A 515 48.51 -16.84 -8.05
CA ASP A 515 48.17 -17.11 -9.44
C ASP A 515 49.04 -16.27 -10.41
N ASP A 516 49.84 -16.91 -11.25
CA ASP A 516 50.77 -16.23 -12.11
C ASP A 516 50.14 -15.58 -13.34
N ASN A 517 48.90 -15.94 -13.70
CA ASN A 517 48.21 -15.50 -14.92
C ASN A 517 47.68 -14.05 -14.86
N ALA A 518 47.59 -13.45 -13.68
CA ALA A 518 47.00 -12.11 -13.47
C ALA A 518 48.04 -11.01 -13.12
N PHE A 519 49.28 -11.12 -13.60
CA PHE A 519 50.36 -10.18 -13.23
C PHE A 519 50.04 -8.72 -13.52
N TRP A 520 49.67 -8.39 -14.75
CA TRP A 520 49.42 -7.01 -15.17
C TRP A 520 48.13 -6.45 -14.57
N GLN A 521 47.09 -7.27 -14.47
CA GLN A 521 45.81 -6.89 -13.87
C GLN A 521 45.99 -6.53 -12.39
N SER A 522 46.75 -7.31 -11.65
CA SER A 522 47.06 -7.06 -10.25
C SER A 522 47.88 -5.79 -10.05
N LEU A 523 48.89 -5.57 -10.89
CA LEU A 523 49.73 -4.36 -10.84
C LEU A 523 48.88 -3.09 -11.11
N VAL A 524 48.09 -3.11 -12.18
CA VAL A 524 47.21 -1.98 -12.54
C VAL A 524 46.23 -1.71 -11.43
N ALA A 525 45.63 -2.76 -10.80
CA ALA A 525 44.70 -2.61 -9.70
C ALA A 525 45.35 -1.95 -8.47
N ILE A 526 46.59 -2.38 -8.10
CA ILE A 526 47.34 -1.79 -7.01
C ILE A 526 47.63 -0.31 -7.28
N VAL A 527 48.10 0.03 -8.47
CA VAL A 527 48.39 1.42 -8.89
C VAL A 527 47.11 2.26 -8.86
N ALA A 528 45.98 1.71 -9.35
CA ALA A 528 44.71 2.39 -9.35
C ALA A 528 44.20 2.70 -7.90
N LEU A 529 44.44 1.79 -6.96
CA LEU A 529 44.10 2.03 -5.56
C LEU A 529 44.87 3.19 -4.94
N PHE A 530 46.15 3.31 -5.25
CA PHE A 530 46.92 4.50 -4.85
C PHE A 530 46.41 5.76 -5.55
N GLY A 531 46.00 5.67 -6.80
CA GLY A 531 45.37 6.75 -7.54
C GLY A 531 44.06 7.21 -6.89
N VAL A 532 43.18 6.27 -6.52
CA VAL A 532 41.91 6.55 -5.82
C VAL A 532 42.17 7.22 -4.47
N GLN A 533 43.14 6.70 -3.71
CA GLN A 533 43.50 7.28 -2.42
C GLN A 533 43.97 8.74 -2.59
N GLN A 534 44.82 9.05 -3.58
CA GLN A 534 45.30 10.39 -3.84
C GLN A 534 44.21 11.32 -4.38
N LEU A 535 43.36 10.82 -5.28
CA LEU A 535 42.17 11.54 -5.73
C LEU A 535 41.25 11.87 -4.55
N GLY A 536 40.99 10.89 -3.67
CA GLY A 536 40.17 11.07 -2.50
C GLY A 536 40.63 12.17 -1.58
N ARG A 537 41.93 12.24 -1.37
CA ARG A 537 42.51 13.28 -0.54
C ARG A 537 42.43 14.68 -1.16
N ARG A 538 42.75 14.80 -2.46
CA ARG A 538 42.75 16.11 -3.14
C ARG A 538 41.36 16.67 -3.36
N LEU A 539 40.37 15.81 -3.45
CA LEU A 539 39.03 16.12 -3.88
C LEU A 539 38.00 15.98 -2.72
N ALA A 540 38.45 15.61 -1.51
CA ALA A 540 37.61 15.57 -0.32
C ALA A 540 37.07 16.97 -0.01
N VAL A 541 35.84 17.22 -0.44
CA VAL A 541 35.13 18.50 -0.23
C VAL A 541 34.56 18.59 1.19
N ASP A 542 34.53 17.48 1.92
CA ASP A 542 33.90 17.40 3.24
C ASP A 542 34.89 16.90 4.29
N GLU A 543 35.21 17.73 5.29
CA GLU A 543 36.14 17.50 6.40
C GLU A 543 35.82 16.27 7.27
N LYS A 544 34.81 15.49 6.95
CA LYS A 544 34.24 14.44 7.80
C LYS A 544 34.66 13.01 7.47
N VAL A 545 35.42 12.75 6.39
CA VAL A 545 36.05 11.44 6.24
C VAL A 545 37.29 11.42 7.12
N PRO A 546 37.36 10.50 8.10
CA PRO A 546 38.50 10.48 9.00
C PRO A 546 39.80 10.27 8.21
N ASP A 547 40.80 11.13 8.41
CA ASP A 547 42.15 10.96 7.84
C ASP A 547 42.72 9.57 8.07
N ARG A 548 42.25 8.87 9.09
CA ARG A 548 42.60 7.48 9.39
C ARG A 548 42.27 6.51 8.26
N ILE A 549 41.18 6.69 7.52
CA ILE A 549 40.81 5.78 6.41
C ILE A 549 41.83 5.89 5.28
N HIS A 550 42.23 7.11 4.90
CA HIS A 550 43.27 7.33 3.89
C HIS A 550 44.61 6.73 4.34
N GLN A 551 44.93 6.83 5.62
CA GLN A 551 46.12 6.24 6.21
C GLN A 551 46.12 4.71 6.11
N TRP A 552 45.00 4.06 6.47
CA TRP A 552 44.85 2.62 6.33
C TRP A 552 44.93 2.13 4.90
N LEU A 553 44.35 2.86 3.94
CA LEU A 553 44.45 2.52 2.51
C LEU A 553 45.90 2.55 2.01
N ILE A 554 46.71 3.51 2.44
CA ILE A 554 48.14 3.58 2.10
C ILE A 554 48.87 2.38 2.71
N LEU A 555 48.64 2.10 4.01
CA LEU A 555 49.32 1.01 4.70
C LEU A 555 48.98 -0.35 4.10
N VAL A 556 47.67 -0.61 3.88
CA VAL A 556 47.21 -1.88 3.32
C VAL A 556 47.67 -2.03 1.86
N GLY A 557 47.47 -1.01 1.03
CA GLY A 557 47.90 -1.04 -0.39
C GLY A 557 49.40 -1.24 -0.53
N GLY A 558 50.19 -0.57 0.31
CA GLY A 558 51.64 -0.73 0.30
C GLY A 558 52.10 -2.09 0.82
N ALA A 559 51.47 -2.62 1.87
CA ALA A 559 51.76 -3.98 2.34
C ALA A 559 51.42 -5.03 1.27
N LEU A 560 50.29 -4.86 0.57
CA LEU A 560 49.91 -5.75 -0.54
C LEU A 560 50.89 -5.67 -1.69
N LEU A 561 51.34 -4.47 -2.09
CA LEU A 561 52.37 -4.30 -3.13
C LEU A 561 53.69 -4.95 -2.73
N PHE A 562 54.08 -4.81 -1.45
CA PHE A 562 55.28 -5.46 -0.90
C PHE A 562 55.18 -6.99 -0.96
N ILE A 563 54.08 -7.57 -0.51
CA ILE A 563 53.87 -9.01 -0.53
C ILE A 563 53.80 -9.52 -1.98
N TRP A 564 53.05 -8.84 -2.85
CA TRP A 564 52.90 -9.19 -4.26
C TRP A 564 54.26 -9.22 -4.98
N LEU A 565 55.05 -8.14 -4.83
CA LEU A 565 56.41 -8.09 -5.42
C LEU A 565 57.28 -9.18 -4.85
N SER A 566 57.20 -9.46 -3.54
CA SER A 566 58.01 -10.52 -2.90
C SER A 566 57.71 -11.89 -3.47
N ILE A 567 56.45 -12.22 -3.71
CA ILE A 567 56.01 -13.49 -4.29
C ILE A 567 56.47 -13.59 -5.77
N LYS A 568 56.19 -12.54 -6.56
CA LYS A 568 56.51 -12.56 -8.00
C LYS A 568 58.01 -12.60 -8.29
N VAL A 569 58.81 -11.84 -7.54
CA VAL A 569 60.28 -11.95 -7.62
C VAL A 569 60.78 -13.33 -7.20
N SER A 570 60.13 -13.90 -6.20
CA SER A 570 60.49 -15.28 -5.78
C SER A 570 60.25 -16.30 -6.89
N ASN A 571 59.10 -16.21 -7.57
CA ASN A 571 58.75 -17.14 -8.64
C ASN A 571 59.68 -16.97 -9.85
N ILE A 572 59.94 -15.75 -10.32
CA ILE A 572 60.84 -15.45 -11.44
C ILE A 572 62.26 -15.96 -11.14
N VAL A 573 62.76 -15.76 -9.92
CA VAL A 573 64.12 -16.17 -9.56
C VAL A 573 64.24 -17.66 -9.32
N SER A 574 63.16 -18.34 -8.85
CA SER A 574 63.14 -19.80 -8.76
C SER A 574 63.21 -20.45 -10.12
N GLU A 575 62.61 -19.90 -11.14
CA GLU A 575 62.68 -20.32 -12.54
C GLU A 575 64.09 -20.12 -13.15
N MET A 576 64.83 -19.13 -12.69
CA MET A 576 66.16 -18.78 -13.20
C MET A 576 67.31 -19.51 -12.47
N GLU A 577 67.02 -20.43 -11.52
CA GLU A 577 68.01 -21.12 -10.66
C GLU A 577 68.98 -20.17 -9.93
N MET A 578 68.69 -18.89 -9.87
CA MET A 578 69.53 -17.89 -9.17
C MET A 578 69.15 -17.77 -7.70
N GLY A 579 70.08 -17.46 -6.84
CA GLY A 579 69.87 -17.36 -5.40
C GLY A 579 68.79 -16.35 -5.01
N GLY A 580 67.55 -16.80 -4.80
CA GLY A 580 66.32 -16.04 -4.66
C GLY A 580 66.31 -14.97 -3.58
N HIS A 581 67.11 -15.13 -2.55
CA HIS A 581 67.12 -14.24 -1.40
C HIS A 581 67.72 -12.85 -1.68
N GLY A 582 68.77 -12.80 -2.51
CA GLY A 582 69.44 -11.53 -2.90
C GLY A 582 68.56 -10.66 -3.75
N ALA A 583 67.89 -11.26 -4.73
CA ALA A 583 66.97 -10.51 -5.64
C ALA A 583 65.80 -9.90 -4.86
N ARG A 584 65.23 -10.59 -3.87
CA ARG A 584 64.17 -10.05 -3.00
C ARG A 584 64.65 -8.82 -2.23
N THR A 585 65.84 -8.87 -1.62
CA THR A 585 66.40 -7.76 -0.85
C THR A 585 66.62 -6.52 -1.72
N ILE A 586 67.15 -6.72 -2.96
CA ILE A 586 67.31 -5.61 -3.93
C ILE A 586 65.94 -5.01 -4.27
N THR A 587 64.95 -5.82 -4.57
CA THR A 587 63.62 -5.36 -4.93
C THR A 587 62.97 -4.60 -3.78
N TRP A 588 63.09 -5.08 -2.53
CA TRP A 588 62.57 -4.38 -1.36
C TRP A 588 63.26 -3.03 -1.12
N SER A 589 64.55 -2.95 -1.36
CA SER A 589 65.30 -1.70 -1.26
C SER A 589 64.88 -0.70 -2.29
N LEU A 590 64.66 -1.12 -3.56
CA LEU A 590 64.15 -0.27 -4.62
C LEU A 590 62.69 0.18 -4.30
N LEU A 591 61.84 -0.71 -3.81
CA LEU A 591 60.49 -0.39 -3.41
C LEU A 591 60.46 0.62 -2.27
N ALA A 592 61.37 0.51 -1.29
CA ALA A 592 61.54 1.48 -0.21
C ALA A 592 61.87 2.90 -0.74
N VAL A 593 62.73 2.98 -1.78
CA VAL A 593 63.05 4.26 -2.44
C VAL A 593 61.82 4.84 -3.14
N VAL A 594 61.06 3.97 -3.84
CA VAL A 594 59.82 4.41 -4.50
C VAL A 594 58.81 4.96 -3.47
N TYR A 595 58.54 4.24 -2.39
CA TYR A 595 57.67 4.75 -1.34
C TYR A 595 58.16 6.04 -0.71
N PHE A 596 59.42 6.12 -0.43
CA PHE A 596 60.00 7.34 0.13
C PHE A 596 59.91 8.52 -0.84
N GLY A 597 60.21 8.31 -2.14
CA GLY A 597 60.07 9.30 -3.18
C GLY A 597 58.63 9.76 -3.39
N LEU A 598 57.67 8.81 -3.41
CA LEU A 598 56.24 9.15 -3.42
C LEU A 598 55.83 9.96 -2.15
N GLY A 599 56.35 9.58 -0.97
CA GLY A 599 56.06 10.27 0.26
C GLY A 599 56.59 11.70 0.30
N LEU A 600 57.71 12.00 -0.40
CA LEU A 600 58.22 13.34 -0.57
C LEU A 600 57.45 14.13 -1.63
N GLY A 601 57.22 13.53 -2.79
CA GLY A 601 56.51 14.16 -3.91
C GLY A 601 55.06 14.50 -3.57
N LEU A 602 54.35 13.60 -2.93
CA LEU A 602 52.96 13.77 -2.50
C LEU A 602 52.79 14.45 -1.16
N LYS A 603 53.91 14.78 -0.46
CA LYS A 603 53.93 15.35 0.88
C LYS A 603 53.17 14.50 1.93
N GLU A 604 53.24 13.17 1.80
CA GLU A 604 52.51 12.22 2.63
C GLU A 604 53.42 11.49 3.61
N ARG A 605 53.12 11.63 4.92
CA ARG A 605 53.89 11.02 6.01
C ARG A 605 53.85 9.48 5.93
N TRP A 606 52.70 8.89 5.61
CA TRP A 606 52.51 7.46 5.67
C TRP A 606 53.28 6.69 4.57
N TYR A 607 53.45 7.25 3.36
CA TYR A 607 54.33 6.67 2.33
C TYR A 607 55.78 6.67 2.79
N ARG A 608 56.21 7.72 3.49
CA ARG A 608 57.60 7.79 4.04
C ARG A 608 57.80 6.72 5.12
N LEU A 609 56.86 6.57 6.05
CA LEU A 609 56.87 5.51 7.07
C LEU A 609 56.92 4.13 6.47
N MET A 610 56.14 3.89 5.41
CA MET A 610 56.18 2.62 4.68
C MET A 610 57.53 2.37 4.00
N GLY A 611 58.08 3.38 3.37
CA GLY A 611 59.44 3.29 2.80
C GLY A 611 60.49 2.91 3.84
N LEU A 612 60.46 3.57 5.04
CA LEU A 612 61.36 3.23 6.13
C LEU A 612 61.10 1.83 6.69
N GLY A 613 59.83 1.41 6.83
CA GLY A 613 59.46 0.06 7.27
C GLY A 613 59.95 -1.03 6.30
N THR A 614 59.75 -0.80 4.99
CA THR A 614 60.21 -1.70 3.94
C THR A 614 61.73 -1.83 3.91
N LEU A 615 62.43 -0.72 4.11
CA LEU A 615 63.87 -0.69 4.19
C LEU A 615 64.37 -1.42 5.46
N ALA A 616 63.73 -1.24 6.60
CA ALA A 616 64.02 -1.97 7.82
C ALA A 616 63.85 -3.49 7.65
N ILE A 617 62.76 -3.92 7.00
CA ILE A 617 62.57 -5.35 6.68
C ILE A 617 63.67 -5.84 5.74
N ALA A 618 64.04 -5.10 4.75
CA ALA A 618 65.12 -5.45 3.82
C ALA A 618 66.46 -5.61 4.56
N LEU A 619 66.77 -4.73 5.51
CA LEU A 619 67.96 -4.80 6.36
C LEU A 619 67.96 -6.05 7.28
N VAL A 620 66.88 -6.25 7.99
CA VAL A 620 66.75 -7.38 8.91
C VAL A 620 66.85 -8.70 8.18
N SER A 621 66.26 -8.78 6.99
CA SER A 621 66.29 -9.99 6.15
C SER A 621 67.71 -10.27 5.55
N LEU A 622 68.52 -9.24 5.39
CA LEU A 622 69.85 -9.41 4.85
C LEU A 622 70.80 -10.17 5.83
N ALA A 623 70.64 -9.97 7.12
CA ALA A 623 71.53 -10.56 8.16
C ALA A 623 71.61 -12.09 8.08
N PRO A 624 70.50 -12.87 8.09
CA PRO A 624 70.61 -14.33 7.96
C PRO A 624 70.94 -14.81 6.56
N ILE A 625 70.69 -14.02 5.50
CA ILE A 625 70.79 -14.38 4.10
C ILE A 625 72.24 -14.26 3.60
N ILE A 626 73.03 -13.35 4.17
CA ILE A 626 74.43 -13.14 3.80
C ILE A 626 75.25 -14.42 3.81
N TRP A 627 74.99 -15.32 4.74
CA TRP A 627 75.73 -16.56 4.89
C TRP A 627 75.49 -17.57 3.74
N GLY A 628 74.31 -17.59 3.13
CA GLY A 628 73.93 -18.50 2.04
C GLY A 628 74.06 -17.96 0.61
N MET A 629 74.41 -16.66 0.43
CA MET A 629 74.54 -16.04 -0.91
C MET A 629 75.83 -16.34 -1.61
N SER A 630 75.80 -16.36 -2.95
CA SER A 630 77.03 -16.31 -3.77
C SER A 630 77.75 -14.97 -3.63
N THR A 631 79.08 -14.97 -3.73
CA THR A 631 79.93 -13.78 -3.55
C THR A 631 79.49 -12.59 -4.43
N PRO A 632 79.16 -12.75 -5.75
CA PRO A 632 78.68 -11.66 -6.58
C PRO A 632 77.38 -11.04 -6.07
N MET A 633 76.46 -11.88 -5.58
CA MET A 633 75.16 -11.42 -5.07
C MET A 633 75.27 -10.67 -3.73
N LYS A 634 76.23 -11.06 -2.85
CA LYS A 634 76.58 -10.33 -1.66
C LYS A 634 77.02 -8.91 -1.97
N ILE A 635 77.97 -8.78 -2.93
CA ILE A 635 78.52 -7.50 -3.35
C ILE A 635 77.42 -6.61 -3.99
N ALA A 636 76.60 -7.15 -4.88
CA ALA A 636 75.50 -6.42 -5.50
C ALA A 636 74.46 -5.92 -4.46
N SER A 637 74.06 -6.74 -3.51
CA SER A 637 73.11 -6.37 -2.46
C SER A 637 73.64 -5.30 -1.55
N PHE A 638 74.91 -5.37 -1.13
CA PHE A 638 75.54 -4.35 -0.31
C PHE A 638 75.72 -3.03 -1.09
N PHE A 639 76.05 -3.09 -2.36
CA PHE A 639 76.23 -1.92 -3.20
C PHE A 639 74.93 -1.17 -3.41
N VAL A 640 73.85 -1.87 -3.77
CA VAL A 640 72.50 -1.29 -3.92
C VAL A 640 72.01 -0.71 -2.58
N MET A 641 72.11 -1.47 -1.48
CA MET A 641 71.68 -1.02 -0.18
C MET A 641 72.49 0.20 0.30
N GLY A 642 73.81 0.18 0.12
CA GLY A 642 74.69 1.32 0.43
C GLY A 642 74.31 2.56 -0.39
N GLY A 643 74.09 2.38 -1.67
CA GLY A 643 73.62 3.46 -2.56
C GLY A 643 72.27 4.04 -2.15
N VAL A 644 71.32 3.20 -1.73
CA VAL A 644 70.02 3.62 -1.18
C VAL A 644 70.21 4.45 0.11
N PHE A 645 71.02 3.97 1.06
CA PHE A 645 71.31 4.72 2.30
C PHE A 645 71.97 6.04 2.05
N LEU A 646 72.99 6.09 1.17
CA LEU A 646 73.65 7.33 0.80
C LEU A 646 72.68 8.29 0.13
N GLY A 647 71.85 7.80 -0.81
CA GLY A 647 70.84 8.61 -1.50
C GLY A 647 69.79 9.18 -0.50
N LEU A 648 69.25 8.32 0.37
CA LEU A 648 68.29 8.77 1.41
C LEU A 648 68.95 9.75 2.41
N GLY A 649 70.18 9.49 2.82
CA GLY A 649 70.94 10.39 3.69
C GLY A 649 71.19 11.75 3.02
N PHE A 650 71.54 11.76 1.72
CA PHE A 650 71.72 12.98 0.94
C PHE A 650 70.40 13.76 0.81
N VAL A 651 69.32 13.10 0.46
CA VAL A 651 67.96 13.71 0.39
C VAL A 651 67.56 14.27 1.73
N TYR A 652 67.77 13.54 2.82
CA TYR A 652 67.45 13.99 4.18
C TYR A 652 68.28 15.23 4.55
N THR A 653 69.59 15.24 4.28
CA THR A 653 70.45 16.39 4.62
C THR A 653 70.11 17.64 3.78
N ARG A 654 69.86 17.47 2.49
CA ARG A 654 69.54 18.55 1.55
C ARG A 654 68.16 19.17 1.79
N PHE A 655 67.20 18.39 2.21
CA PHE A 655 65.82 18.82 2.42
C PHE A 655 65.44 18.83 3.91
N LYS A 656 66.40 18.85 4.82
CA LYS A 656 66.20 18.72 6.27
C LYS A 656 65.15 19.71 6.84
N GLU A 657 65.20 20.97 6.46
CA GLU A 657 64.24 22.00 6.90
C GLU A 657 62.85 21.76 6.33
N GLN A 658 62.74 21.34 5.10
CA GLN A 658 61.45 21.02 4.47
C GLN A 658 60.85 19.73 5.06
N ILE A 659 61.69 18.75 5.38
CA ILE A 659 61.23 17.50 6.01
C ILE A 659 60.80 17.73 7.45
N LYS A 660 61.50 18.62 8.18
CA LYS A 660 61.17 19.01 9.57
C LYS A 660 59.82 19.74 9.65
N ASN A 661 59.52 20.58 8.65
CA ASN A 661 58.22 21.26 8.56
C ASN A 661 57.08 20.38 8.08
N LEU A 662 57.39 19.16 7.54
CA LEU A 662 56.45 18.18 7.04
C LEU A 662 56.25 16.99 8.03
N LEU A 663 57.06 16.90 9.09
CA LEU A 663 56.91 15.94 10.18
C LEU A 663 55.99 16.49 11.28
#